data_2911887e3f1d400904aab76607775f6d
#
_entry.id   2911887e3f1d400904aab76607775f6d
#
_cell.length_a   1.000
_cell.length_b   1.000
_cell.length_c   1.000
_cell.angle_alpha   90.00
_cell.angle_beta   90.00
_cell.angle_gamma   90.00
#
_symmetry.space_group_name_H-M   'P 1'
#
loop_
_entity.id
_entity.type
_entity.pdbx_description
1 polymer ?
#
loop_
_entity_poly.entity_id
_entity_poly.type
_entity_poly.pdbx_seq_one_letter_code
_entity_poly.pdbx_strand_id
1 'polypeptide(L)'
;MNRITRFTMIMASAAMVMGCADRNREKVPAINLSDLDTTCSPAVDFYQYATGGWQKNNPLKPEYARFGSFDILNENTENRLNELFKEMTEMKTAKGTVEQKISDIYKMGLDSARLNAEGFAPVQKYLDQVYAVNDKASLVKLVADMHNEGLSPFFGAFVMADLMNSDMQILYLTQSGLGIGDRDYYLDPASAEIKQGYLNFLTRVFGLAGVPEPEKAAANALDVETQIATASWTMVQERDMEKIYNPTNTPALEKAYDGFDFTSYFAARNIADQDKLVVCEPSFFEAFSKYFAEADINVLKDYLAGQLIQDACGAVSDDFYDASFDFFSKQMTGVTQQKPRWKRAMRVPNSILGEAVGKMYVEKYFPESSKKKMLTLVKNLQDALGEHIDNLDWMSDSTKVKAREKLSAFTVKIGYPDKWKDYSTLNVDPALSYYENLRAASCWSIADNMAKLGKPTDRSEWGMTPQTINAYYDPTSNEICFPAAILQPPFFNPDADDAVNYGAIGVVIGHEMSHGFDDQGRLFDKNGNKVNWWTAEDAAKFDEKANVLVSQFDEVEILPGLKADGRLTVGENIGDHGGLSIAYSAMEKAIQKNRPGLIDGFTPEQRFYLSYGIVWATNIRDAEKERLTKLDVHSLAENRVNVSLRNFQTFFDAFGIKEGDPMYRPESERVHIW
;
A
#
# COMPACT_ATOMS: atom_id res chain seq x y z
N MET A 1 59.83 -2.71 -5.77
CA MET A 1 58.84 -2.52 -4.67
C MET A 1 57.57 -3.20 -5.11
N ASN A 2 57.21 -4.25 -4.35
CA ASN A 2 56.31 -5.31 -4.78
C ASN A 2 54.84 -4.88 -4.87
N ARG A 3 54.11 -5.44 -5.84
CA ARG A 3 52.65 -5.27 -6.03
C ARG A 3 51.81 -5.57 -4.77
N ILE A 4 52.31 -6.28 -3.80
CA ILE A 4 51.66 -6.63 -2.51
C ILE A 4 51.55 -5.40 -1.59
N THR A 5 52.50 -4.48 -1.59
CA THR A 5 52.46 -3.30 -0.73
C THR A 5 51.47 -2.21 -1.19
N ARG A 6 51.06 -2.22 -2.46
CA ARG A 6 50.02 -1.31 -2.96
C ARG A 6 48.61 -1.78 -2.63
N PHE A 7 48.38 -3.10 -2.54
CA PHE A 7 47.07 -3.64 -2.17
C PHE A 7 46.73 -3.43 -0.69
N THR A 8 47.75 -3.50 0.18
CA THR A 8 47.54 -3.28 1.63
C THR A 8 47.31 -1.80 1.98
N MET A 9 47.83 -0.86 1.19
CA MET A 9 47.55 0.57 1.42
C MET A 9 46.17 0.99 0.91
N ILE A 10 45.61 0.33 -0.10
CA ILE A 10 44.26 0.64 -0.60
C ILE A 10 43.21 0.08 0.36
N MET A 11 43.42 -1.08 0.98
CA MET A 11 42.51 -1.60 1.99
C MET A 11 42.57 -0.80 3.31
N ALA A 12 43.72 -0.26 3.70
CA ALA A 12 43.84 0.58 4.89
C ALA A 12 43.16 1.95 4.71
N SER A 13 43.19 2.51 3.50
CA SER A 13 42.47 3.77 3.20
C SER A 13 40.95 3.56 3.07
N ALA A 14 40.47 2.44 2.53
CA ALA A 14 39.06 2.11 2.52
C ALA A 14 38.47 1.88 3.93
N ALA A 15 39.23 1.20 4.81
CA ALA A 15 38.82 1.00 6.19
C ALA A 15 38.83 2.28 7.03
N MET A 16 39.71 3.27 6.72
CA MET A 16 39.69 4.59 7.38
C MET A 16 38.56 5.51 6.85
N VAL A 17 38.13 5.36 5.60
CA VAL A 17 37.01 6.15 5.07
C VAL A 17 35.66 5.61 5.61
N MET A 18 35.51 4.31 5.80
CA MET A 18 34.33 3.75 6.47
C MET A 18 34.24 4.11 7.97
N GLY A 19 35.37 4.23 8.66
CA GLY A 19 35.40 4.63 10.07
C GLY A 19 35.20 6.14 10.30
N CYS A 20 35.34 6.99 9.29
CA CYS A 20 35.11 8.44 9.38
C CYS A 20 33.69 8.85 8.98
N ALA A 21 32.98 8.07 8.14
CA ALA A 21 31.61 8.38 7.76
C ALA A 21 30.62 8.25 8.93
N ASP A 22 30.88 7.36 9.87
CA ASP A 22 30.03 7.17 11.07
C ASP A 22 30.26 8.25 12.16
N ARG A 23 31.39 8.98 12.13
CA ARG A 23 31.73 9.97 13.17
C ARG A 23 31.13 11.37 12.96
N ASN A 24 30.61 11.66 11.78
CA ASN A 24 30.02 12.97 11.44
C ASN A 24 28.52 12.93 11.15
N ARG A 25 27.86 11.85 11.50
CA ARG A 25 26.39 11.81 11.40
C ARG A 25 25.81 12.71 12.50
N GLU A 26 25.11 13.76 12.11
CA GLU A 26 24.33 14.57 13.04
C GLU A 26 23.33 13.68 13.76
N LYS A 27 23.40 13.64 15.10
CA LYS A 27 22.51 12.81 15.90
C LYS A 27 21.10 13.41 15.85
N VAL A 28 20.15 12.65 15.37
CA VAL A 28 18.74 13.00 15.42
C VAL A 28 18.26 12.82 16.86
N PRO A 29 17.61 13.83 17.50
CA PRO A 29 16.99 13.65 18.80
C PRO A 29 16.06 12.45 18.83
N ALA A 30 16.06 11.69 19.91
CA ALA A 30 15.18 10.55 20.08
C ALA A 30 13.71 10.98 20.12
N ILE A 31 13.42 12.05 20.87
CA ILE A 31 12.15 12.78 20.87
C ILE A 31 12.50 14.26 20.72
N ASN A 32 11.88 14.92 19.75
CA ASN A 32 12.01 16.37 19.62
C ASN A 32 10.93 17.04 20.47
N LEU A 33 11.35 17.66 21.57
CA LEU A 33 10.42 18.30 22.53
C LEU A 33 9.59 19.44 21.92
N SER A 34 10.03 20.04 20.81
CA SER A 34 9.24 21.05 20.09
C SER A 34 8.05 20.49 19.32
N ASP A 35 7.98 19.17 19.18
CA ASP A 35 6.85 18.49 18.54
C ASP A 35 5.65 18.34 19.47
N LEU A 36 5.87 18.49 20.78
CA LEU A 36 4.83 18.40 21.80
C LEU A 36 4.03 19.69 21.90
N ASP A 37 2.73 19.58 22.16
CA ASP A 37 1.88 20.69 22.62
C ASP A 37 1.61 20.56 24.12
N THR A 38 2.47 21.16 24.93
CA THR A 38 2.35 21.14 26.39
C THR A 38 1.19 21.99 26.94
N THR A 39 0.46 22.70 26.07
CA THR A 39 -0.77 23.42 26.46
C THR A 39 -1.98 22.53 26.47
N CYS A 40 -1.94 21.40 25.76
CA CYS A 40 -2.93 20.33 25.81
C CYS A 40 -2.57 19.32 26.92
N SER A 41 -3.55 18.85 27.67
CA SER A 41 -3.31 17.75 28.63
C SER A 41 -3.33 16.39 27.90
N PRO A 42 -2.37 15.47 28.18
CA PRO A 42 -2.43 14.11 27.63
C PRO A 42 -3.68 13.33 28.06
N ALA A 43 -4.34 13.76 29.14
CA ALA A 43 -5.60 13.18 29.61
C ALA A 43 -6.84 13.68 28.83
N VAL A 44 -6.69 14.76 28.06
CA VAL A 44 -7.77 15.32 27.22
C VAL A 44 -7.66 14.84 25.79
N ASP A 45 -6.49 14.99 25.19
CA ASP A 45 -6.19 14.59 23.82
C ASP A 45 -4.70 14.27 23.72
N PHE A 46 -4.37 12.98 23.67
CA PHE A 46 -2.98 12.55 23.65
C PHE A 46 -2.34 12.79 22.29
N TYR A 47 -3.07 12.65 21.18
CA TYR A 47 -2.54 12.92 19.85
C TYR A 47 -2.13 14.41 19.74
N GLN A 48 -3.00 15.33 20.16
CA GLN A 48 -2.67 16.76 20.19
C GLN A 48 -1.49 17.04 21.11
N TYR A 49 -1.42 16.45 22.31
CA TYR A 49 -0.30 16.60 23.23
C TYR A 49 1.01 16.14 22.59
N ALA A 50 1.04 14.97 21.96
CA ALA A 50 2.25 14.38 21.39
C ALA A 50 2.70 15.03 20.06
N THR A 51 1.77 15.62 19.30
CA THR A 51 2.05 16.04 17.90
C THR A 51 1.68 17.49 17.59
N GLY A 52 1.00 18.22 18.47
CA GLY A 52 0.47 19.55 18.17
C GLY A 52 1.54 20.58 17.86
N GLY A 53 2.71 20.50 18.52
CA GLY A 53 3.88 21.33 18.18
C GLY A 53 4.41 21.00 16.78
N TRP A 54 4.52 19.70 16.45
CA TRP A 54 4.91 19.24 15.12
C TRP A 54 3.93 19.75 14.05
N GLN A 55 2.63 19.59 14.25
CA GLN A 55 1.59 20.03 13.32
C GLN A 55 1.67 21.52 13.03
N LYS A 56 1.90 22.33 14.07
CA LYS A 56 2.07 23.78 13.96
C LYS A 56 3.32 24.16 13.18
N ASN A 57 4.43 23.43 13.40
CA ASN A 57 5.72 23.70 12.78
C ASN A 57 5.82 23.17 11.34
N ASN A 58 4.94 22.25 10.94
CA ASN A 58 4.90 21.61 9.62
C ASN A 58 3.53 21.85 8.93
N PRO A 59 3.18 23.10 8.59
CA PRO A 59 1.92 23.39 7.93
C PRO A 59 1.82 22.65 6.61
N LEU A 60 0.59 22.25 6.24
CA LEU A 60 0.33 21.49 5.04
C LEU A 60 0.74 22.27 3.79
N LYS A 61 1.65 21.71 3.01
CA LYS A 61 2.13 22.29 1.76
C LYS A 61 1.04 22.21 0.67
N PRO A 62 1.04 23.15 -0.30
CA PRO A 62 0.02 23.18 -1.37
C PRO A 62 -0.08 21.91 -2.20
N GLU A 63 1.03 21.19 -2.40
CA GLU A 63 1.16 19.98 -3.21
C GLU A 63 0.84 18.67 -2.46
N TYR A 64 0.37 18.75 -1.21
CA TYR A 64 0.03 17.59 -0.39
C TYR A 64 -1.43 17.61 0.05
N ALA A 65 -2.09 16.45 -0.01
CA ALA A 65 -3.41 16.21 0.59
C ALA A 65 -3.29 15.94 2.09
N ARG A 66 -2.22 15.23 2.49
CA ARG A 66 -1.75 15.03 3.86
C ARG A 66 -0.24 15.16 3.89
N PHE A 67 0.30 15.53 5.04
CA PHE A 67 1.74 15.60 5.26
C PHE A 67 2.04 15.22 6.71
N GLY A 68 2.83 14.18 6.90
CA GLY A 68 3.13 13.61 8.21
C GLY A 68 4.52 13.00 8.30
N SER A 69 4.78 12.25 9.36
CA SER A 69 6.05 11.57 9.59
C SER A 69 6.45 10.64 8.44
N PHE A 70 5.47 9.90 7.87
CA PHE A 70 5.69 9.06 6.69
C PHE A 70 6.08 9.89 5.45
N ASP A 71 5.46 11.06 5.27
CA ASP A 71 5.73 11.92 4.12
C ASP A 71 7.11 12.58 4.20
N ILE A 72 7.58 12.91 5.41
CA ILE A 72 8.96 13.40 5.62
C ILE A 72 9.97 12.32 5.19
N LEU A 73 9.77 11.07 5.62
CA LEU A 73 10.63 9.97 5.18
C LEU A 73 10.57 9.78 3.67
N ASN A 74 9.38 9.89 3.09
CA ASN A 74 9.19 9.78 1.65
C ASN A 74 9.92 10.91 0.91
N GLU A 75 9.81 12.17 1.35
CA GLU A 75 10.58 13.29 0.76
C GLU A 75 12.09 13.06 0.85
N ASN A 76 12.59 12.57 1.99
CA ASN A 76 13.99 12.24 2.16
C ASN A 76 14.43 11.14 1.19
N THR A 77 13.62 10.10 1.04
CA THR A 77 13.88 9.00 0.10
C THR A 77 13.80 9.50 -1.35
N GLU A 78 12.79 10.30 -1.72
CA GLU A 78 12.69 10.92 -3.03
C GLU A 78 13.92 11.78 -3.37
N ASN A 79 14.43 12.56 -2.41
CA ASN A 79 15.63 13.38 -2.61
C ASN A 79 16.88 12.50 -2.87
N ARG A 80 17.06 11.42 -2.09
CA ARG A 80 18.16 10.45 -2.29
C ARG A 80 18.06 9.74 -3.64
N LEU A 81 16.86 9.31 -4.02
CA LEU A 81 16.63 8.70 -5.33
C LEU A 81 16.88 9.68 -6.48
N ASN A 82 16.50 10.95 -6.32
CA ASN A 82 16.77 12.00 -7.30
C ASN A 82 18.28 12.23 -7.50
N GLU A 83 19.08 12.18 -6.43
CA GLU A 83 20.54 12.22 -6.52
C GLU A 83 21.08 11.03 -7.33
N LEU A 84 20.62 9.80 -7.01
CA LEU A 84 21.00 8.59 -7.75
C LEU A 84 20.62 8.68 -9.24
N PHE A 85 19.42 9.17 -9.54
CA PHE A 85 18.95 9.28 -10.92
C PHE A 85 19.74 10.34 -11.71
N LYS A 86 20.07 11.47 -11.09
CA LYS A 86 20.94 12.48 -11.69
C LYS A 86 22.33 11.93 -12.00
N GLU A 87 22.94 11.22 -11.03
CA GLU A 87 24.23 10.55 -11.27
C GLU A 87 24.14 9.62 -12.50
N MET A 88 23.08 8.79 -12.62
CA MET A 88 22.88 7.91 -13.77
C MET A 88 22.67 8.67 -15.09
N THR A 89 22.01 9.83 -15.07
CA THR A 89 21.81 10.62 -16.31
C THR A 89 23.11 11.21 -16.86
N GLU A 90 24.13 11.37 -16.02
CA GLU A 90 25.46 11.88 -16.38
C GLU A 90 26.42 10.76 -16.80
N MET A 91 26.11 9.51 -16.46
CA MET A 91 26.94 8.34 -16.81
C MET A 91 26.78 7.95 -18.28
N LYS A 92 27.87 7.43 -18.87
CA LYS A 92 27.79 6.71 -20.14
C LYS A 92 27.36 5.27 -19.88
N THR A 93 26.08 5.02 -20.01
CA THR A 93 25.50 3.70 -19.80
C THR A 93 25.46 2.89 -21.07
N ALA A 94 25.71 1.58 -20.99
CA ALA A 94 25.60 0.68 -22.14
C ALA A 94 24.10 0.34 -22.39
N LYS A 95 23.72 0.18 -23.66
CA LYS A 95 22.35 -0.21 -24.03
C LYS A 95 21.97 -1.55 -23.39
N GLY A 96 20.77 -1.58 -22.79
CA GLY A 96 20.20 -2.77 -22.14
C GLY A 96 20.56 -2.91 -20.66
N THR A 97 21.45 -2.06 -20.11
CA THR A 97 21.70 -2.04 -18.64
C THR A 97 20.55 -1.41 -17.88
N VAL A 98 20.45 -1.74 -16.60
CA VAL A 98 19.42 -1.16 -15.70
C VAL A 98 19.59 0.35 -15.58
N GLU A 99 20.83 0.82 -15.48
CA GLU A 99 21.18 2.24 -15.39
C GLU A 99 20.71 3.01 -16.65
N GLN A 100 20.87 2.43 -17.84
CA GLN A 100 20.35 3.02 -19.07
C GLN A 100 18.83 3.13 -19.03
N LYS A 101 18.13 2.05 -18.62
CA LYS A 101 16.66 2.02 -18.59
C LYS A 101 16.10 3.07 -17.60
N ILE A 102 16.66 3.16 -16.39
CA ILE A 102 16.28 4.18 -15.39
C ILE A 102 16.55 5.59 -15.93
N SER A 103 17.78 5.83 -16.46
CA SER A 103 18.20 7.12 -16.99
C SER A 103 17.28 7.59 -18.13
N ASP A 104 16.97 6.71 -19.07
CA ASP A 104 16.19 7.08 -20.27
C ASP A 104 14.72 7.34 -19.89
N ILE A 105 14.09 6.49 -19.07
CA ILE A 105 12.71 6.74 -18.60
C ILE A 105 12.65 8.06 -17.84
N TYR A 106 13.60 8.31 -16.94
CA TYR A 106 13.64 9.54 -16.16
C TYR A 106 13.80 10.78 -17.03
N LYS A 107 14.74 10.75 -18.02
CA LYS A 107 14.94 11.84 -18.97
C LYS A 107 13.70 12.11 -19.81
N MET A 108 13.04 11.07 -20.32
CA MET A 108 11.80 11.22 -21.09
C MET A 108 10.68 11.85 -20.24
N GLY A 109 10.53 11.46 -18.97
CA GLY A 109 9.55 12.06 -18.06
C GLY A 109 9.85 13.52 -17.69
N LEU A 110 11.13 13.95 -17.77
CA LEU A 110 11.54 15.34 -17.56
C LEU A 110 11.32 16.22 -18.80
N ASP A 111 11.30 15.64 -19.99
CA ASP A 111 11.26 16.38 -21.28
C ASP A 111 9.83 16.84 -21.62
N SER A 112 9.34 17.87 -20.90
CA SER A 112 8.02 18.45 -21.16
C SER A 112 7.91 19.04 -22.56
N ALA A 113 9.00 19.52 -23.16
CA ALA A 113 8.96 20.09 -24.50
C ALA A 113 8.62 19.00 -25.53
N ARG A 114 9.25 17.82 -25.43
CA ARG A 114 8.94 16.67 -26.26
C ARG A 114 7.52 16.16 -26.02
N LEU A 115 7.11 15.98 -24.77
CA LEU A 115 5.75 15.50 -24.41
C LEU A 115 4.67 16.43 -24.97
N ASN A 116 4.86 17.75 -24.86
CA ASN A 116 3.92 18.71 -25.40
C ASN A 116 3.93 18.76 -26.92
N ALA A 117 5.07 18.54 -27.56
CA ALA A 117 5.17 18.49 -29.03
C ALA A 117 4.54 17.21 -29.62
N GLU A 118 4.71 16.07 -28.95
CA GLU A 118 4.08 14.81 -29.37
C GLU A 118 2.57 14.79 -29.08
N GLY A 119 2.11 15.48 -28.01
CA GLY A 119 0.71 15.57 -27.64
C GLY A 119 0.09 14.19 -27.44
N PHE A 120 -1.09 13.93 -28.01
CA PHE A 120 -1.81 12.66 -27.95
C PHE A 120 -1.41 11.68 -29.07
N ALA A 121 -0.58 12.10 -30.04
CA ALA A 121 -0.22 11.29 -31.21
C ALA A 121 0.31 9.87 -30.87
N PRO A 122 1.13 9.63 -29.81
CA PRO A 122 1.57 8.30 -29.45
C PRO A 122 0.44 7.33 -29.07
N VAL A 123 -0.69 7.85 -28.58
CA VAL A 123 -1.85 7.08 -28.11
C VAL A 123 -2.88 6.88 -29.23
N GLN A 124 -2.91 7.76 -30.25
CA GLN A 124 -3.94 7.80 -31.28
C GLN A 124 -4.18 6.45 -31.95
N LYS A 125 -3.12 5.72 -32.29
CA LYS A 125 -3.25 4.40 -32.94
C LYS A 125 -4.01 3.36 -32.09
N TYR A 126 -3.92 3.44 -30.77
CA TYR A 126 -4.66 2.56 -29.85
C TYR A 126 -6.11 3.00 -29.70
N LEU A 127 -6.35 4.32 -29.69
CA LEU A 127 -7.70 4.87 -29.73
C LEU A 127 -8.43 4.49 -31.03
N ASP A 128 -7.73 4.54 -32.16
CA ASP A 128 -8.27 4.12 -33.45
C ASP A 128 -8.62 2.61 -33.45
N GLN A 129 -7.83 1.78 -32.79
CA GLN A 129 -8.15 0.34 -32.62
C GLN A 129 -9.42 0.14 -31.81
N VAL A 130 -9.65 0.91 -30.73
CA VAL A 130 -10.89 0.86 -29.93
C VAL A 130 -12.09 1.16 -30.83
N TYR A 131 -12.05 2.22 -31.62
CA TYR A 131 -13.19 2.60 -32.47
C TYR A 131 -13.35 1.75 -33.73
N ALA A 132 -12.31 1.02 -34.16
CA ALA A 132 -12.37 0.10 -35.29
C ALA A 132 -13.14 -1.20 -35.01
N VAL A 133 -13.39 -1.54 -33.73
CA VAL A 133 -14.13 -2.74 -33.33
C VAL A 133 -15.60 -2.64 -33.75
N ASN A 134 -16.15 -3.71 -34.37
CA ASN A 134 -17.50 -3.70 -34.95
C ASN A 134 -18.43 -4.80 -34.40
N ASP A 135 -17.91 -5.75 -33.61
CA ASP A 135 -18.68 -6.84 -33.02
C ASP A 135 -18.16 -7.22 -31.64
N LYS A 136 -18.95 -7.99 -30.87
CA LYS A 136 -18.61 -8.40 -29.52
C LYS A 136 -17.39 -9.32 -29.46
N ALA A 137 -17.16 -10.15 -30.46
CA ALA A 137 -16.00 -11.05 -30.48
C ALA A 137 -14.69 -10.27 -30.62
N SER A 138 -14.66 -9.24 -31.50
CA SER A 138 -13.53 -8.33 -31.61
C SER A 138 -13.35 -7.48 -30.35
N LEU A 139 -14.46 -7.13 -29.67
CA LEU A 139 -14.43 -6.37 -28.42
C LEU A 139 -13.81 -7.19 -27.27
N VAL A 140 -14.15 -8.48 -27.14
CA VAL A 140 -13.53 -9.42 -26.18
C VAL A 140 -12.03 -9.50 -26.38
N LYS A 141 -11.58 -9.58 -27.65
CA LYS A 141 -10.16 -9.57 -27.96
C LYS A 141 -9.48 -8.25 -27.56
N LEU A 142 -10.12 -7.12 -27.84
CA LEU A 142 -9.60 -5.82 -27.42
C LEU A 142 -9.49 -5.71 -25.90
N VAL A 143 -10.46 -6.19 -25.14
CA VAL A 143 -10.40 -6.25 -23.67
C VAL A 143 -9.20 -7.10 -23.22
N ALA A 144 -8.96 -8.24 -23.85
CA ALA A 144 -7.79 -9.09 -23.56
C ALA A 144 -6.47 -8.38 -23.87
N ASP A 145 -6.38 -7.66 -24.98
CA ASP A 145 -5.22 -6.86 -25.36
C ASP A 145 -4.97 -5.74 -24.34
N MET A 146 -6.02 -5.02 -23.91
CA MET A 146 -5.92 -3.98 -22.87
C MET A 146 -5.47 -4.56 -21.52
N HIS A 147 -5.95 -5.74 -21.14
CA HIS A 147 -5.47 -6.42 -19.93
C HIS A 147 -4.00 -6.84 -20.03
N ASN A 148 -3.52 -7.25 -21.21
CA ASN A 148 -2.10 -7.55 -21.45
C ASN A 148 -1.23 -6.27 -21.38
N GLU A 149 -1.83 -5.10 -21.55
CA GLU A 149 -1.19 -3.78 -21.48
C GLU A 149 -1.25 -3.13 -20.09
N GLY A 150 -1.91 -3.80 -19.12
CA GLY A 150 -1.99 -3.36 -17.74
C GLY A 150 -3.22 -2.53 -17.41
N LEU A 151 -4.13 -2.29 -18.35
CA LEU A 151 -5.45 -1.76 -18.04
C LEU A 151 -6.36 -2.90 -17.55
N SER A 152 -7.42 -2.56 -16.82
CA SER A 152 -8.36 -3.57 -16.30
C SER A 152 -9.82 -3.15 -16.51
N PRO A 153 -10.23 -2.89 -17.78
CA PRO A 153 -11.62 -2.57 -18.07
C PRO A 153 -12.54 -3.75 -17.72
N PHE A 154 -13.71 -3.45 -17.17
CA PHE A 154 -14.75 -4.35 -16.70
C PHE A 154 -14.35 -5.20 -15.50
N PHE A 155 -13.25 -5.94 -15.54
CA PHE A 155 -12.77 -6.81 -14.47
C PHE A 155 -11.24 -6.91 -14.46
N GLY A 156 -10.69 -7.38 -13.35
CA GLY A 156 -9.25 -7.71 -13.21
C GLY A 156 -8.99 -9.21 -13.39
N ALA A 157 -7.82 -9.55 -13.92
CA ALA A 157 -7.36 -10.93 -14.04
C ALA A 157 -5.87 -11.02 -13.75
N PHE A 158 -5.48 -11.67 -12.67
CA PHE A 158 -4.11 -11.73 -12.16
C PHE A 158 -3.79 -13.11 -11.57
N VAL A 159 -2.51 -13.41 -11.43
CA VAL A 159 -2.00 -14.65 -10.84
C VAL A 159 -1.47 -14.38 -9.45
N MET A 160 -1.89 -15.18 -8.50
CA MET A 160 -1.53 -15.11 -7.09
C MET A 160 -1.53 -16.52 -6.49
N ALA A 161 -0.93 -16.70 -5.31
CA ALA A 161 -0.99 -17.97 -4.59
C ALA A 161 -2.43 -18.43 -4.35
N ASP A 162 -2.69 -19.73 -4.51
CA ASP A 162 -3.98 -20.32 -4.20
C ASP A 162 -4.22 -20.29 -2.69
N LEU A 163 -5.28 -19.63 -2.24
CA LEU A 163 -5.58 -19.50 -0.80
C LEU A 163 -5.73 -20.85 -0.08
N MET A 164 -6.10 -21.93 -0.79
CA MET A 164 -6.22 -23.28 -0.23
C MET A 164 -4.97 -24.14 -0.42
N ASN A 165 -4.03 -23.71 -1.27
CA ASN A 165 -2.75 -24.37 -1.53
C ASN A 165 -1.70 -23.33 -1.93
N SER A 166 -1.24 -22.56 -0.97
CA SER A 166 -0.36 -21.41 -1.16
C SER A 166 0.99 -21.72 -1.81
N ASP A 167 1.35 -22.99 -1.95
CA ASP A 167 2.54 -23.42 -2.68
C ASP A 167 2.38 -23.32 -4.21
N MET A 168 1.17 -23.06 -4.72
CA MET A 168 0.88 -23.00 -6.14
C MET A 168 0.22 -21.67 -6.52
N GLN A 169 0.57 -21.17 -7.71
CA GLN A 169 0.01 -19.94 -8.28
C GLN A 169 -1.16 -20.27 -9.21
N ILE A 170 -2.30 -19.60 -9.01
CA ILE A 170 -3.50 -19.77 -9.84
C ILE A 170 -4.05 -18.45 -10.34
N LEU A 171 -4.97 -18.48 -11.30
CA LEU A 171 -5.65 -17.32 -11.86
C LEU A 171 -6.82 -16.89 -10.98
N TYR A 172 -6.90 -15.58 -10.72
CA TYR A 172 -8.02 -14.91 -10.07
C TYR A 172 -8.70 -13.95 -11.04
N LEU A 173 -10.03 -13.92 -11.00
CA LEU A 173 -10.86 -12.90 -11.65
C LEU A 173 -11.56 -12.10 -10.56
N THR A 174 -11.50 -10.77 -10.64
CA THR A 174 -12.06 -9.85 -9.64
C THR A 174 -12.76 -8.68 -10.30
N GLN A 175 -13.70 -8.03 -9.60
CA GLN A 175 -14.33 -6.80 -10.06
C GLN A 175 -13.29 -5.69 -10.30
N SER A 176 -13.50 -4.87 -11.33
CA SER A 176 -12.65 -3.73 -11.70
C SER A 176 -13.36 -2.82 -12.69
N GLY A 177 -12.65 -1.82 -13.23
CA GLY A 177 -13.12 -0.99 -14.35
C GLY A 177 -13.78 0.31 -13.94
N LEU A 178 -13.71 0.71 -12.66
CA LEU A 178 -14.20 2.02 -12.19
C LEU A 178 -13.09 3.07 -12.26
N GLY A 179 -13.29 4.12 -13.02
CA GLY A 179 -12.30 5.17 -13.23
C GLY A 179 -11.99 6.05 -12.00
N ILE A 180 -12.90 6.12 -11.04
CA ILE A 180 -12.73 6.85 -9.77
C ILE A 180 -12.66 5.94 -8.53
N GLY A 181 -12.39 4.65 -8.75
CA GLY A 181 -12.04 3.68 -7.73
C GLY A 181 -13.23 2.98 -7.11
N ASP A 182 -14.00 3.60 -6.24
CA ASP A 182 -15.05 2.94 -5.49
C ASP A 182 -16.46 3.16 -6.06
N ARG A 183 -17.32 2.16 -5.90
CA ARG A 183 -18.71 2.16 -6.34
C ARG A 183 -19.55 3.30 -5.75
N ASP A 184 -19.26 3.70 -4.52
CA ASP A 184 -20.07 4.71 -3.81
C ASP A 184 -19.88 6.10 -4.38
N TYR A 185 -18.80 6.37 -5.12
CA TYR A 185 -18.68 7.62 -5.90
C TYR A 185 -19.69 7.72 -7.05
N TYR A 186 -20.21 6.59 -7.53
CA TYR A 186 -21.21 6.53 -8.60
C TYR A 186 -22.65 6.48 -8.08
N LEU A 187 -22.85 5.89 -6.89
CA LEU A 187 -24.18 5.50 -6.39
C LEU A 187 -24.65 6.32 -5.20
N ASP A 188 -23.75 6.81 -4.34
CA ASP A 188 -24.12 7.62 -3.19
C ASP A 188 -24.51 9.03 -3.61
N PRO A 189 -25.72 9.52 -3.29
CA PRO A 189 -26.14 10.90 -3.54
C PRO A 189 -25.20 11.95 -2.95
N ALA A 190 -24.51 11.65 -1.84
CA ALA A 190 -23.51 12.54 -1.24
C ALA A 190 -22.28 12.75 -2.15
N SER A 191 -22.02 11.83 -3.06
CA SER A 191 -20.90 11.88 -4.02
C SER A 191 -21.25 12.58 -5.35
N ALA A 192 -22.44 13.21 -5.46
CA ALA A 192 -22.92 13.78 -6.72
C ALA A 192 -21.97 14.83 -7.35
N GLU A 193 -21.31 15.66 -6.54
CA GLU A 193 -20.33 16.65 -7.01
C GLU A 193 -19.07 15.98 -7.57
N ILE A 194 -18.60 14.91 -6.95
CA ILE A 194 -17.44 14.11 -7.44
C ILE A 194 -17.81 13.44 -8.77
N LYS A 195 -18.98 12.79 -8.84
CA LYS A 195 -19.50 12.17 -10.08
C LYS A 195 -19.61 13.17 -11.22
N GLN A 196 -20.13 14.37 -10.96
CA GLN A 196 -20.21 15.43 -11.96
C GLN A 196 -18.82 15.95 -12.37
N GLY A 197 -17.91 16.10 -11.42
CA GLY A 197 -16.50 16.45 -11.69
C GLY A 197 -15.82 15.42 -12.58
N TYR A 198 -16.08 14.14 -12.36
CA TYR A 198 -15.56 13.06 -13.18
C TYR A 198 -16.13 13.11 -14.62
N LEU A 199 -17.42 13.35 -14.79
CA LEU A 199 -18.01 13.56 -16.11
C LEU A 199 -17.35 14.74 -16.85
N ASN A 200 -17.09 15.84 -16.15
CA ASN A 200 -16.40 16.99 -16.72
C ASN A 200 -14.95 16.66 -17.11
N PHE A 201 -14.25 15.89 -16.28
CA PHE A 201 -12.91 15.38 -16.59
C PHE A 201 -12.93 14.52 -17.86
N LEU A 202 -13.81 13.50 -17.93
CA LEU A 202 -13.94 12.64 -19.10
C LEU A 202 -14.24 13.48 -20.36
N THR A 203 -15.20 14.39 -20.31
CA THR A 203 -15.53 15.29 -21.43
C THR A 203 -14.29 16.06 -21.90
N ARG A 204 -13.53 16.62 -20.98
CA ARG A 204 -12.30 17.37 -21.29
C ARG A 204 -11.25 16.50 -21.98
N VAL A 205 -10.97 15.31 -21.46
CA VAL A 205 -9.92 14.45 -22.02
C VAL A 205 -10.34 13.81 -23.34
N PHE A 206 -11.62 13.48 -23.55
CA PHE A 206 -12.15 13.07 -24.84
C PHE A 206 -12.02 14.19 -25.90
N GLY A 207 -12.33 15.44 -25.49
CA GLY A 207 -12.13 16.60 -26.36
C GLY A 207 -10.67 16.83 -26.74
N LEU A 208 -9.73 16.73 -25.78
CA LEU A 208 -8.29 16.83 -26.02
C LEU A 208 -7.77 15.70 -26.93
N ALA A 209 -8.33 14.49 -26.82
CA ALA A 209 -8.01 13.36 -27.69
C ALA A 209 -8.66 13.43 -29.08
N GLY A 210 -9.47 14.48 -29.37
CA GLY A 210 -10.12 14.67 -30.66
C GLY A 210 -11.27 13.69 -30.93
N VAL A 211 -11.85 13.08 -29.90
CA VAL A 211 -13.02 12.19 -30.06
C VAL A 211 -14.24 13.02 -30.48
N PRO A 212 -14.97 12.59 -31.53
CA PRO A 212 -16.21 13.24 -31.92
C PRO A 212 -17.27 13.16 -30.81
N GLU A 213 -18.05 14.22 -30.62
CA GLU A 213 -19.14 14.31 -29.62
C GLU A 213 -18.61 13.94 -28.18
N PRO A 214 -17.58 14.64 -27.66
CA PRO A 214 -16.90 14.24 -26.42
C PRO A 214 -17.85 14.20 -25.20
N GLU A 215 -18.86 15.02 -25.15
CA GLU A 215 -19.88 15.02 -24.09
C GLU A 215 -20.69 13.73 -24.12
N LYS A 216 -21.04 13.23 -25.29
CA LYS A 216 -21.77 11.98 -25.44
C LYS A 216 -20.87 10.76 -25.08
N ALA A 217 -19.63 10.75 -25.58
CA ALA A 217 -18.67 9.70 -25.26
C ALA A 217 -18.40 9.65 -23.75
N ALA A 218 -18.24 10.79 -23.09
CA ALA A 218 -18.09 10.86 -21.64
C ALA A 218 -19.32 10.36 -20.88
N ALA A 219 -20.54 10.73 -21.34
CA ALA A 219 -21.78 10.25 -20.74
C ALA A 219 -21.93 8.73 -20.90
N ASN A 220 -21.59 8.17 -22.08
CA ASN A 220 -21.59 6.73 -22.33
C ASN A 220 -20.59 6.00 -21.42
N ALA A 221 -19.36 6.51 -21.30
CA ALA A 221 -18.35 5.92 -20.42
C ALA A 221 -18.80 5.92 -18.94
N LEU A 222 -19.35 7.05 -18.46
CA LEU A 222 -19.87 7.14 -17.10
C LEU A 222 -21.09 6.22 -16.87
N ASP A 223 -21.94 6.02 -17.87
CA ASP A 223 -23.06 5.08 -17.78
C ASP A 223 -22.57 3.65 -17.59
N VAL A 224 -21.60 3.20 -18.40
CA VAL A 224 -20.98 1.86 -18.26
C VAL A 224 -20.38 1.69 -16.87
N GLU A 225 -19.60 2.66 -16.40
CA GLU A 225 -19.01 2.60 -15.05
C GLU A 225 -20.08 2.60 -13.95
N THR A 226 -21.21 3.30 -14.15
CA THR A 226 -22.34 3.26 -13.21
C THR A 226 -22.99 1.87 -13.17
N GLN A 227 -23.09 1.16 -14.32
CA GLN A 227 -23.57 -0.23 -14.35
C GLN A 227 -22.58 -1.17 -13.64
N ILE A 228 -21.27 -1.01 -13.88
CA ILE A 228 -20.21 -1.73 -13.17
C ILE A 228 -20.32 -1.49 -11.65
N ALA A 229 -20.41 -0.23 -11.23
CA ALA A 229 -20.54 0.15 -9.82
C ALA A 229 -21.78 -0.48 -9.17
N THR A 230 -22.90 -0.55 -9.89
CA THR A 230 -24.14 -1.17 -9.41
C THR A 230 -23.95 -2.68 -9.14
N ALA A 231 -23.16 -3.35 -9.98
CA ALA A 231 -22.84 -4.77 -9.84
C ALA A 231 -21.76 -5.05 -8.78
N SER A 232 -20.89 -4.08 -8.51
CA SER A 232 -19.72 -4.24 -7.64
C SER A 232 -20.10 -4.46 -6.16
N TRP A 233 -19.31 -5.28 -5.50
CA TRP A 233 -19.34 -5.43 -4.04
C TRP A 233 -18.76 -4.17 -3.36
N THR A 234 -19.13 -3.98 -2.09
CA THR A 234 -18.53 -2.92 -1.25
C THR A 234 -17.15 -3.35 -0.77
N MET A 235 -16.29 -2.39 -0.41
CA MET A 235 -14.97 -2.68 0.15
C MET A 235 -15.01 -3.60 1.39
N VAL A 236 -16.03 -3.47 2.23
CA VAL A 236 -16.25 -4.37 3.38
C VAL A 236 -16.53 -5.82 2.91
N GLN A 237 -17.28 -5.99 1.81
CA GLN A 237 -17.55 -7.32 1.25
C GLN A 237 -16.31 -7.95 0.60
N GLU A 238 -15.50 -7.14 -0.09
CA GLU A 238 -14.24 -7.59 -0.72
C GLU A 238 -13.20 -8.06 0.30
N ARG A 239 -13.23 -7.54 1.52
CA ARG A 239 -12.36 -8.00 2.61
C ARG A 239 -12.72 -9.39 3.14
N ASP A 240 -13.90 -9.91 2.87
CA ASP A 240 -14.37 -11.20 3.38
C ASP A 240 -13.71 -12.37 2.63
N MET A 241 -12.58 -12.85 3.15
CA MET A 241 -11.81 -13.96 2.57
C MET A 241 -12.61 -15.26 2.44
N GLU A 242 -13.75 -15.41 3.14
CA GLU A 242 -14.62 -16.57 2.97
C GLU A 242 -15.49 -16.46 1.72
N LYS A 243 -15.90 -15.23 1.37
CA LYS A 243 -16.78 -14.97 0.23
C LYS A 243 -16.03 -14.81 -1.10
N ILE A 244 -14.82 -14.26 -1.09
CA ILE A 244 -14.05 -14.00 -2.32
C ILE A 244 -13.36 -15.26 -2.91
N TYR A 245 -13.38 -16.38 -2.24
CA TYR A 245 -12.77 -17.60 -2.75
C TYR A 245 -13.80 -18.57 -3.34
N ASN A 246 -14.10 -18.40 -4.63
CA ASN A 246 -15.07 -19.22 -5.36
C ASN A 246 -14.35 -19.97 -6.50
N PRO A 247 -13.77 -21.15 -6.23
CA PRO A 247 -13.03 -21.92 -7.23
C PRO A 247 -13.97 -22.48 -8.31
N THR A 248 -13.52 -22.38 -9.56
CA THR A 248 -14.20 -22.89 -10.74
C THR A 248 -13.17 -23.38 -11.78
N ASN A 249 -13.63 -23.75 -12.98
CA ASN A 249 -12.78 -24.07 -14.13
C ASN A 249 -13.31 -23.38 -15.40
N THR A 250 -12.50 -23.36 -16.46
CA THR A 250 -12.86 -22.64 -17.69
C THR A 250 -14.22 -23.06 -18.26
N PRO A 251 -14.58 -24.37 -18.42
CA PRO A 251 -15.91 -24.76 -18.93
C PRO A 251 -17.08 -24.33 -18.04
N ALA A 252 -16.91 -24.38 -16.72
CA ALA A 252 -17.95 -23.97 -15.78
C ALA A 252 -18.11 -22.44 -15.75
N LEU A 253 -16.99 -21.69 -15.82
CA LEU A 253 -16.98 -20.22 -15.94
C LEU A 253 -17.74 -19.76 -17.18
N GLU A 254 -17.42 -20.34 -18.35
CA GLU A 254 -18.07 -20.03 -19.62
C GLU A 254 -19.57 -20.28 -19.59
N LYS A 255 -19.98 -21.37 -18.96
CA LYS A 255 -21.40 -21.70 -18.79
C LYS A 255 -22.15 -20.80 -17.81
N ALA A 256 -21.46 -20.38 -16.76
CA ALA A 256 -22.06 -19.53 -15.72
C ALA A 256 -22.22 -18.07 -16.19
N TYR A 257 -21.32 -17.59 -17.04
CA TYR A 257 -21.24 -16.20 -17.48
C TYR A 257 -21.19 -16.09 -19.01
N ASP A 258 -22.17 -16.71 -19.68
CA ASP A 258 -22.23 -16.91 -21.13
C ASP A 258 -22.41 -15.64 -21.98
N GLY A 259 -22.63 -14.49 -21.35
CA GLY A 259 -22.68 -13.19 -22.02
C GLY A 259 -21.32 -12.60 -22.39
N PHE A 260 -20.21 -13.17 -21.86
CA PHE A 260 -18.83 -12.77 -22.19
C PHE A 260 -18.02 -14.04 -22.56
N ASP A 261 -17.41 -14.07 -23.74
CA ASP A 261 -16.62 -15.21 -24.25
C ASP A 261 -15.26 -15.30 -23.53
N PHE A 262 -15.23 -15.94 -22.36
CA PHE A 262 -14.00 -16.16 -21.59
C PHE A 262 -13.02 -17.09 -22.30
N THR A 263 -13.48 -18.02 -23.11
CA THR A 263 -12.62 -18.92 -23.90
C THR A 263 -11.78 -18.10 -24.89
N SER A 264 -12.41 -17.23 -25.68
CA SER A 264 -11.71 -16.33 -26.60
C SER A 264 -10.82 -15.31 -25.87
N TYR A 265 -11.26 -14.79 -24.72
CA TYR A 265 -10.48 -13.91 -23.89
C TYR A 265 -9.19 -14.57 -23.38
N PHE A 266 -9.26 -15.78 -22.83
CA PHE A 266 -8.09 -16.52 -22.36
C PHE A 266 -7.15 -16.88 -23.51
N ALA A 267 -7.69 -17.31 -24.65
CA ALA A 267 -6.89 -17.59 -25.85
C ALA A 267 -6.10 -16.35 -26.32
N ALA A 268 -6.74 -15.16 -26.34
CA ALA A 268 -6.08 -13.90 -26.70
C ALA A 268 -4.98 -13.48 -25.70
N ARG A 269 -5.07 -13.91 -24.44
CA ARG A 269 -4.06 -13.71 -23.41
C ARG A 269 -3.00 -14.82 -23.34
N ASN A 270 -3.05 -15.79 -24.21
CA ASN A 270 -2.20 -17.00 -24.17
C ASN A 270 -2.36 -17.79 -22.84
N ILE A 271 -3.54 -17.76 -22.24
CA ILE A 271 -3.89 -18.54 -21.06
C ILE A 271 -4.58 -19.83 -21.57
N ALA A 272 -4.02 -21.00 -21.23
CA ALA A 272 -4.66 -22.27 -21.51
C ALA A 272 -5.92 -22.44 -20.65
N ASP A 273 -6.77 -23.41 -21.01
CA ASP A 273 -7.89 -23.82 -20.16
C ASP A 273 -7.42 -24.16 -18.76
N GLN A 274 -8.11 -23.60 -17.77
CA GLN A 274 -7.78 -23.79 -16.37
C GLN A 274 -8.69 -24.85 -15.75
N ASP A 275 -8.10 -25.88 -15.16
CA ASP A 275 -8.81 -26.83 -14.30
C ASP A 275 -9.26 -26.19 -12.99
N LYS A 276 -8.55 -25.14 -12.56
CA LYS A 276 -8.86 -24.33 -11.37
C LYS A 276 -8.50 -22.88 -11.57
N LEU A 277 -9.47 -22.01 -11.36
CA LEU A 277 -9.32 -20.58 -11.21
C LEU A 277 -10.31 -20.07 -10.14
N VAL A 278 -10.16 -18.84 -9.68
CA VAL A 278 -11.06 -18.26 -8.67
C VAL A 278 -11.79 -17.06 -9.25
N VAL A 279 -13.11 -17.00 -9.00
CA VAL A 279 -13.95 -15.81 -9.21
C VAL A 279 -14.20 -15.17 -7.85
N CYS A 280 -13.69 -13.96 -7.63
CA CYS A 280 -13.79 -13.32 -6.33
C CYS A 280 -15.23 -12.88 -6.01
N GLU A 281 -15.93 -12.27 -6.96
CA GLU A 281 -17.29 -11.74 -6.77
C GLU A 281 -18.27 -12.34 -7.79
N PRO A 282 -18.83 -13.55 -7.53
CA PRO A 282 -19.69 -14.26 -8.51
C PRO A 282 -20.89 -13.45 -8.98
N SER A 283 -21.56 -12.68 -8.10
CA SER A 283 -22.71 -11.86 -8.48
C SER A 283 -22.35 -10.67 -9.35
N PHE A 284 -21.12 -10.15 -9.20
CA PHE A 284 -20.60 -9.14 -10.10
C PHE A 284 -20.43 -9.71 -11.52
N PHE A 285 -19.80 -10.88 -11.65
CA PHE A 285 -19.58 -11.52 -12.96
C PHE A 285 -20.87 -11.90 -13.64
N GLU A 286 -21.90 -12.32 -12.89
CA GLU A 286 -23.24 -12.58 -13.42
C GLU A 286 -23.86 -11.30 -14.02
N ALA A 287 -23.84 -10.20 -13.26
CA ALA A 287 -24.38 -8.92 -13.72
C ALA A 287 -23.56 -8.34 -14.88
N PHE A 288 -22.24 -8.38 -14.80
CA PHE A 288 -21.33 -7.91 -15.86
C PHE A 288 -21.56 -8.69 -17.17
N SER A 289 -21.57 -10.02 -17.13
CA SER A 289 -21.75 -10.87 -18.31
C SER A 289 -23.05 -10.52 -19.04
N LYS A 290 -24.14 -10.43 -18.29
CA LYS A 290 -25.46 -10.04 -18.85
C LYS A 290 -25.42 -8.62 -19.45
N TYR A 291 -24.88 -7.66 -18.73
CA TYR A 291 -24.78 -6.27 -19.21
C TYR A 291 -23.93 -6.20 -20.48
N PHE A 292 -22.77 -6.87 -20.51
CA PHE A 292 -21.89 -6.90 -21.68
C PHE A 292 -22.59 -7.46 -22.93
N ALA A 293 -23.38 -8.52 -22.78
CA ALA A 293 -24.13 -9.09 -23.91
C ALA A 293 -25.18 -8.12 -24.47
N GLU A 294 -25.91 -7.41 -23.61
CA GLU A 294 -27.06 -6.56 -23.98
C GLU A 294 -26.64 -5.14 -24.41
N ALA A 295 -25.51 -4.62 -23.90
CA ALA A 295 -25.08 -3.24 -24.12
C ALA A 295 -24.73 -2.93 -25.58
N ASP A 296 -25.03 -1.70 -26.03
CA ASP A 296 -24.64 -1.20 -27.35
C ASP A 296 -23.10 -1.14 -27.45
N ILE A 297 -22.58 -1.67 -28.56
CA ILE A 297 -21.15 -1.76 -28.78
C ILE A 297 -20.46 -0.39 -28.80
N ASN A 298 -21.13 0.67 -29.27
CA ASN A 298 -20.55 2.01 -29.32
C ASN A 298 -20.44 2.59 -27.91
N VAL A 299 -21.38 2.29 -27.02
CA VAL A 299 -21.32 2.68 -25.61
C VAL A 299 -20.13 2.00 -24.93
N LEU A 300 -19.93 0.71 -25.19
CA LEU A 300 -18.78 -0.03 -24.65
C LEU A 300 -17.44 0.47 -25.21
N LYS A 301 -17.39 0.89 -26.49
CA LYS A 301 -16.18 1.49 -27.10
C LYS A 301 -15.83 2.83 -26.45
N ASP A 302 -16.82 3.69 -26.20
CA ASP A 302 -16.60 4.95 -25.50
C ASP A 302 -16.03 4.74 -24.09
N TYR A 303 -16.53 3.72 -23.36
CA TYR A 303 -15.96 3.35 -22.07
C TYR A 303 -14.50 2.89 -22.20
N LEU A 304 -14.18 1.98 -23.12
CA LEU A 304 -12.79 1.51 -23.32
C LEU A 304 -11.86 2.64 -23.75
N ALA A 305 -12.36 3.57 -24.61
CA ALA A 305 -11.63 4.78 -24.98
C ALA A 305 -11.36 5.67 -23.75
N GLY A 306 -12.34 5.84 -22.86
CA GLY A 306 -12.19 6.58 -21.61
C GLY A 306 -11.10 5.97 -20.71
N GLN A 307 -11.09 4.66 -20.53
CA GLN A 307 -10.06 3.94 -19.77
C GLN A 307 -8.65 4.17 -20.36
N LEU A 308 -8.52 4.04 -21.68
CA LEU A 308 -7.24 4.26 -22.39
C LEU A 308 -6.74 5.71 -22.26
N ILE A 309 -7.62 6.69 -22.45
CA ILE A 309 -7.25 8.12 -22.40
C ILE A 309 -6.87 8.52 -20.99
N GLN A 310 -7.63 8.05 -19.98
CA GLN A 310 -7.35 8.32 -18.58
C GLN A 310 -5.98 7.76 -18.16
N ASP A 311 -5.64 6.52 -18.54
CA ASP A 311 -4.33 5.92 -18.29
C ASP A 311 -3.20 6.74 -18.93
N ALA A 312 -3.40 7.24 -20.14
CA ALA A 312 -2.42 8.01 -20.87
C ALA A 312 -2.14 9.41 -20.29
N CYS A 313 -3.03 9.99 -19.47
CA CYS A 313 -2.95 11.39 -19.01
C CYS A 313 -1.60 11.76 -18.36
N GLY A 314 -0.95 10.81 -17.68
CA GLY A 314 0.35 11.02 -17.05
C GLY A 314 1.56 10.97 -17.98
N ALA A 315 1.37 10.54 -19.24
CA ALA A 315 2.44 10.18 -20.17
C ALA A 315 2.42 10.95 -21.50
N VAL A 316 1.51 11.91 -21.63
CA VAL A 316 1.34 12.75 -22.83
C VAL A 316 1.51 14.23 -22.48
N SER A 317 0.93 15.16 -23.26
CA SER A 317 1.08 16.60 -23.03
C SER A 317 0.55 17.08 -21.68
N ASP A 318 1.02 18.23 -21.24
CA ASP A 318 0.64 18.83 -19.96
C ASP A 318 -0.86 19.12 -19.87
N ASP A 319 -1.58 19.36 -20.98
CA ASP A 319 -3.04 19.59 -20.99
C ASP A 319 -3.83 18.39 -20.42
N PHE A 320 -3.41 17.17 -20.74
CA PHE A 320 -4.00 15.95 -20.19
C PHE A 320 -3.63 15.77 -18.72
N TYR A 321 -2.36 16.02 -18.37
CA TYR A 321 -1.94 15.99 -16.98
C TYR A 321 -2.70 17.01 -16.13
N ASP A 322 -2.88 18.23 -16.62
CA ASP A 322 -3.64 19.28 -15.95
C ASP A 322 -5.10 18.88 -15.75
N ALA A 323 -5.73 18.24 -16.76
CA ALA A 323 -7.09 17.73 -16.64
C ALA A 323 -7.18 16.67 -15.51
N SER A 324 -6.25 15.72 -15.49
CA SER A 324 -6.17 14.71 -14.44
C SER A 324 -5.91 15.31 -13.05
N PHE A 325 -5.00 16.27 -12.95
CA PHE A 325 -4.69 16.96 -11.70
C PHE A 325 -5.90 17.74 -11.17
N ASP A 326 -6.61 18.48 -12.02
CA ASP A 326 -7.77 19.30 -11.62
C ASP A 326 -8.87 18.43 -11.00
N PHE A 327 -9.06 17.20 -11.48
CA PHE A 327 -10.05 16.29 -10.91
C PHE A 327 -9.47 15.44 -9.77
N PHE A 328 -8.50 14.56 -10.05
CA PHE A 328 -8.04 13.54 -9.09
C PHE A 328 -7.25 14.12 -7.89
N SER A 329 -6.55 15.23 -8.08
CA SER A 329 -5.80 15.86 -6.98
C SER A 329 -6.56 17.03 -6.38
N LYS A 330 -7.01 17.99 -7.19
CA LYS A 330 -7.59 19.22 -6.68
C LYS A 330 -9.01 19.02 -6.15
N GLN A 331 -9.89 18.39 -6.93
CA GLN A 331 -11.28 18.20 -6.50
C GLN A 331 -11.40 17.07 -5.47
N MET A 332 -10.80 15.90 -5.71
CA MET A 332 -10.97 14.75 -4.82
C MET A 332 -10.20 14.87 -3.51
N THR A 333 -9.02 15.53 -3.48
CA THR A 333 -8.16 15.54 -2.29
C THR A 333 -7.83 16.94 -1.76
N GLY A 334 -8.31 18.00 -2.43
CA GLY A 334 -8.09 19.39 -2.00
C GLY A 334 -6.67 19.91 -2.24
N VAL A 335 -5.81 19.20 -2.95
CA VAL A 335 -4.46 19.66 -3.34
C VAL A 335 -4.57 20.85 -4.29
N THR A 336 -3.75 21.89 -4.08
CA THR A 336 -3.85 23.14 -4.85
C THR A 336 -2.70 23.39 -5.81
N GLN A 337 -1.62 22.59 -5.71
CA GLN A 337 -0.43 22.72 -6.54
C GLN A 337 0.11 21.34 -6.94
N GLN A 338 0.55 21.22 -8.18
CA GLN A 338 1.20 20.01 -8.67
C GLN A 338 2.57 19.81 -8.01
N LYS A 339 2.97 18.55 -7.81
CA LYS A 339 4.35 18.22 -7.44
C LYS A 339 5.32 18.63 -8.56
N PRO A 340 6.55 19.06 -8.23
CA PRO A 340 7.57 19.39 -9.22
C PRO A 340 7.76 18.25 -10.24
N ARG A 341 8.03 18.59 -11.51
CA ARG A 341 8.14 17.60 -12.60
C ARG A 341 9.16 16.50 -12.28
N TRP A 342 10.29 16.81 -11.66
CA TRP A 342 11.28 15.80 -11.31
C TRP A 342 10.72 14.72 -10.36
N LYS A 343 9.86 15.08 -9.41
CA LYS A 343 9.19 14.10 -8.53
C LYS A 343 8.25 13.20 -9.32
N ARG A 344 7.49 13.78 -10.27
CA ARG A 344 6.59 13.03 -11.16
C ARG A 344 7.36 12.08 -12.08
N ALA A 345 8.43 12.58 -12.72
CA ALA A 345 9.28 11.79 -13.62
C ALA A 345 10.01 10.66 -12.90
N MET A 346 10.44 10.89 -11.65
CA MET A 346 11.15 9.89 -10.84
C MET A 346 10.24 8.72 -10.42
N ARG A 347 8.96 8.97 -10.19
CA ARG A 347 8.01 7.92 -9.76
C ARG A 347 7.95 6.77 -10.75
N VAL A 348 8.05 7.04 -12.03
CA VAL A 348 7.90 6.03 -13.09
C VAL A 348 9.01 4.99 -13.09
N PRO A 349 10.31 5.33 -13.23
CA PRO A 349 11.37 4.32 -13.13
C PRO A 349 11.44 3.66 -11.75
N ASN A 350 11.05 4.37 -10.68
CA ASN A 350 10.94 3.80 -9.33
C ASN A 350 9.85 2.72 -9.24
N SER A 351 8.74 2.86 -9.99
CA SER A 351 7.68 1.85 -10.06
C SER A 351 8.07 0.68 -10.97
N ILE A 352 8.53 0.97 -12.19
CA ILE A 352 8.79 -0.05 -13.23
C ILE A 352 10.03 -0.90 -12.90
N LEU A 353 11.09 -0.27 -12.38
CA LEU A 353 12.39 -0.88 -12.07
C LEU A 353 12.65 -0.93 -10.55
N GLY A 354 11.59 -1.09 -9.78
CA GLY A 354 11.56 -0.84 -8.34
C GLY A 354 12.66 -1.57 -7.55
N GLU A 355 12.87 -2.88 -7.77
CA GLU A 355 13.92 -3.61 -7.05
C GLU A 355 15.33 -3.21 -7.51
N ALA A 356 15.52 -2.87 -8.78
CA ALA A 356 16.79 -2.39 -9.26
C ALA A 356 17.16 -1.03 -8.66
N VAL A 357 16.17 -0.11 -8.57
CA VAL A 357 16.30 1.16 -7.84
C VAL A 357 16.56 0.89 -6.35
N GLY A 358 15.84 -0.07 -5.75
CA GLY A 358 16.02 -0.49 -4.37
C GLY A 358 17.41 -1.01 -4.07
N LYS A 359 18.01 -1.78 -4.98
CA LYS A 359 19.38 -2.25 -4.86
C LYS A 359 20.37 -1.09 -4.74
N MET A 360 20.28 -0.12 -5.64
CA MET A 360 21.12 1.08 -5.61
C MET A 360 20.91 1.90 -4.33
N TYR A 361 19.67 2.00 -3.88
CA TYR A 361 19.31 2.70 -2.65
C TYR A 361 19.96 2.07 -1.42
N VAL A 362 19.85 0.74 -1.25
CA VAL A 362 20.39 0.07 -0.05
C VAL A 362 21.91 0.01 -0.04
N GLU A 363 22.55 -0.14 -1.20
CA GLU A 363 24.02 -0.09 -1.32
C GLU A 363 24.59 1.24 -0.81
N LYS A 364 23.87 2.37 -0.99
CA LYS A 364 24.35 3.70 -0.59
C LYS A 364 23.83 4.15 0.79
N TYR A 365 22.62 3.75 1.20
CA TYR A 365 21.92 4.37 2.33
C TYR A 365 21.52 3.42 3.45
N PHE A 366 21.64 2.10 3.32
CA PHE A 366 21.21 1.16 4.34
C PHE A 366 22.37 0.31 4.89
N PRO A 367 22.87 0.59 6.11
CA PRO A 367 23.97 -0.16 6.69
C PRO A 367 23.52 -1.53 7.24
N GLU A 368 24.34 -2.56 7.08
CA GLU A 368 24.08 -3.91 7.58
C GLU A 368 23.87 -3.97 9.12
N SER A 369 24.45 -3.01 9.86
CA SER A 369 24.25 -2.91 11.31
C SER A 369 22.79 -2.66 11.71
N SER A 370 22.03 -1.91 10.87
CA SER A 370 20.61 -1.68 11.10
C SER A 370 19.81 -2.97 10.95
N LYS A 371 20.11 -3.80 9.94
CA LYS A 371 19.45 -5.12 9.74
C LYS A 371 19.62 -6.00 11.00
N LYS A 372 20.83 -6.04 11.59
CA LYS A 372 21.08 -6.85 12.80
C LYS A 372 20.30 -6.37 14.02
N LYS A 373 20.22 -5.06 14.25
CA LYS A 373 19.43 -4.49 15.36
C LYS A 373 17.94 -4.82 15.19
N MET A 374 17.43 -4.70 13.96
CA MET A 374 16.04 -5.02 13.65
C MET A 374 15.70 -6.48 13.89
N LEU A 375 16.57 -7.43 13.51
CA LEU A 375 16.36 -8.86 13.80
C LEU A 375 16.23 -9.13 15.30
N THR A 376 16.98 -8.40 16.13
CA THR A 376 16.87 -8.51 17.59
C THR A 376 15.53 -7.98 18.10
N LEU A 377 15.06 -6.83 17.58
CA LEU A 377 13.74 -6.29 17.92
C LEU A 377 12.63 -7.26 17.53
N VAL A 378 12.64 -7.75 16.28
CA VAL A 378 11.66 -8.73 15.79
C VAL A 378 11.60 -9.95 16.70
N LYS A 379 12.78 -10.50 17.09
CA LYS A 379 12.83 -11.67 18.00
C LYS A 379 12.22 -11.36 19.36
N ASN A 380 12.51 -10.20 19.94
CA ASN A 380 11.96 -9.81 21.24
C ASN A 380 10.44 -9.65 21.20
N LEU A 381 9.92 -9.06 20.10
CA LEU A 381 8.46 -8.94 19.91
C LEU A 381 7.79 -10.29 19.67
N GLN A 382 8.43 -11.17 18.88
CA GLN A 382 7.94 -12.52 18.64
C GLN A 382 7.85 -13.34 19.95
N ASP A 383 8.84 -13.20 20.83
CA ASP A 383 8.84 -13.83 22.16
C ASP A 383 7.72 -13.24 23.05
N ALA A 384 7.52 -11.90 23.00
CA ALA A 384 6.46 -11.24 23.76
C ALA A 384 5.08 -11.69 23.29
N LEU A 385 4.81 -11.69 21.98
CA LEU A 385 3.54 -12.17 21.43
C LEU A 385 3.29 -13.64 21.80
N GLY A 386 4.34 -14.47 21.77
CA GLY A 386 4.23 -15.85 22.18
C GLY A 386 3.78 -15.99 23.63
N GLU A 387 4.35 -15.22 24.55
CA GLU A 387 3.92 -15.23 25.96
C GLU A 387 2.49 -14.67 26.13
N HIS A 388 2.10 -13.65 25.35
CA HIS A 388 0.71 -13.17 25.34
C HIS A 388 -0.23 -14.30 24.96
N ILE A 389 0.01 -15.01 23.85
CA ILE A 389 -0.80 -16.15 23.41
C ILE A 389 -0.92 -17.21 24.52
N ASP A 390 0.18 -17.57 25.18
CA ASP A 390 0.18 -18.57 26.26
C ASP A 390 -0.71 -18.14 27.44
N ASN A 391 -0.79 -16.85 27.73
CA ASN A 391 -1.52 -16.29 28.86
C ASN A 391 -2.96 -15.84 28.56
N LEU A 392 -3.44 -15.93 27.29
CA LEU A 392 -4.82 -15.58 26.98
C LEU A 392 -5.81 -16.44 27.77
N ASP A 393 -6.75 -15.82 28.46
CA ASP A 393 -7.77 -16.51 29.26
C ASP A 393 -8.99 -16.95 28.44
N TRP A 394 -9.19 -16.33 27.25
CA TRP A 394 -10.33 -16.60 26.40
C TRP A 394 -10.06 -17.65 25.30
N MET A 395 -8.80 -17.97 25.01
CA MET A 395 -8.39 -18.93 23.97
C MET A 395 -8.10 -20.31 24.57
N SER A 396 -8.62 -21.37 23.97
CA SER A 396 -8.37 -22.75 24.37
C SER A 396 -6.92 -23.19 24.13
N ASP A 397 -6.43 -24.16 24.91
CA ASP A 397 -5.07 -24.69 24.79
C ASP A 397 -4.79 -25.23 23.38
N SER A 398 -5.78 -25.86 22.72
CA SER A 398 -5.62 -26.38 21.36
C SER A 398 -5.36 -25.27 20.33
N THR A 399 -6.06 -24.15 20.43
CA THR A 399 -5.87 -22.99 19.55
C THR A 399 -4.57 -22.27 19.88
N LYS A 400 -4.18 -22.14 21.18
CA LYS A 400 -2.87 -21.59 21.58
C LYS A 400 -1.70 -22.36 20.96
N VAL A 401 -1.74 -23.70 20.98
CA VAL A 401 -0.70 -24.52 20.33
C VAL A 401 -0.57 -24.18 18.85
N LYS A 402 -1.69 -24.06 18.12
CA LYS A 402 -1.69 -23.71 16.69
C LYS A 402 -1.21 -22.28 16.44
N ALA A 403 -1.64 -21.33 17.28
CA ALA A 403 -1.17 -19.94 17.21
C ALA A 403 0.36 -19.87 17.44
N ARG A 404 0.90 -20.61 18.40
CA ARG A 404 2.34 -20.70 18.64
C ARG A 404 3.10 -21.34 17.46
N GLU A 405 2.55 -22.39 16.86
CA GLU A 405 3.11 -22.99 15.65
C GLU A 405 3.16 -21.97 14.50
N LYS A 406 2.08 -21.19 14.29
CA LYS A 406 2.02 -20.18 13.26
C LYS A 406 3.03 -19.05 13.50
N LEU A 407 3.08 -18.52 14.72
CA LEU A 407 4.04 -17.48 15.11
C LEU A 407 5.49 -17.92 14.90
N SER A 408 5.82 -19.17 15.26
CA SER A 408 7.18 -19.72 15.10
C SER A 408 7.58 -19.95 13.65
N ALA A 409 6.58 -20.04 12.74
CA ALA A 409 6.76 -20.26 11.31
C ALA A 409 6.81 -18.95 10.50
N PHE A 410 6.73 -17.77 11.14
CA PHE A 410 6.84 -16.50 10.45
C PHE A 410 8.16 -16.36 9.69
N THR A 411 8.09 -16.12 8.40
CA THR A 411 9.22 -15.67 7.61
C THR A 411 9.44 -14.18 7.86
N VAL A 412 10.68 -13.79 8.16
CA VAL A 412 11.04 -12.41 8.49
C VAL A 412 11.92 -11.82 7.40
N LYS A 413 11.41 -10.80 6.71
CA LYS A 413 12.10 -10.07 5.64
C LYS A 413 12.46 -8.66 6.11
N ILE A 414 13.77 -8.32 6.15
CA ILE A 414 14.26 -7.03 6.65
C ILE A 414 15.23 -6.39 5.67
N GLY A 415 14.94 -5.14 5.32
CA GLY A 415 15.79 -4.24 4.55
C GLY A 415 15.68 -4.45 3.04
N TYR A 416 16.12 -5.59 2.54
CA TYR A 416 16.17 -5.88 1.10
C TYR A 416 16.22 -7.38 0.81
N PRO A 417 15.78 -7.82 -0.41
CA PRO A 417 15.78 -9.23 -0.81
C PRO A 417 17.20 -9.75 -1.07
N ASP A 418 17.41 -11.04 -0.79
CA ASP A 418 18.68 -11.71 -1.12
C ASP A 418 18.80 -12.01 -2.63
N LYS A 419 17.67 -12.21 -3.31
CA LYS A 419 17.56 -12.43 -4.76
C LYS A 419 16.82 -11.24 -5.39
N TRP A 420 17.50 -10.55 -6.32
CA TRP A 420 16.95 -9.40 -7.01
C TRP A 420 16.22 -9.81 -8.29
N LYS A 421 15.15 -9.08 -8.61
CA LYS A 421 14.38 -9.27 -9.85
C LYS A 421 15.25 -8.98 -11.07
N ASP A 422 15.15 -9.84 -12.10
CA ASP A 422 15.86 -9.67 -13.37
C ASP A 422 15.02 -8.82 -14.34
N TYR A 423 15.56 -7.67 -14.71
CA TYR A 423 14.98 -6.74 -15.68
C TYR A 423 15.63 -6.84 -17.06
N SER A 424 16.44 -7.85 -17.34
CA SER A 424 17.20 -7.96 -18.59
C SER A 424 16.30 -7.96 -19.83
N THR A 425 15.13 -8.58 -19.75
CA THR A 425 14.16 -8.69 -20.85
C THR A 425 13.24 -7.47 -21.02
N LEU A 426 13.20 -6.55 -20.05
CA LEU A 426 12.49 -5.28 -20.20
C LEU A 426 13.23 -4.40 -21.21
N ASN A 427 12.57 -3.99 -22.28
CA ASN A 427 13.14 -3.08 -23.26
C ASN A 427 12.73 -1.64 -23.00
N VAL A 428 13.69 -0.71 -23.00
CA VAL A 428 13.47 0.74 -22.97
C VAL A 428 14.23 1.34 -24.16
N ASP A 429 13.52 2.04 -25.03
CA ASP A 429 14.08 2.67 -26.23
C ASP A 429 13.73 4.16 -26.27
N PRO A 430 14.71 5.07 -26.09
CA PRO A 430 14.47 6.51 -26.09
C PRO A 430 14.05 7.08 -27.47
N ALA A 431 14.13 6.26 -28.54
CA ALA A 431 13.61 6.63 -29.86
C ALA A 431 12.08 6.55 -29.92
N LEU A 432 11.46 5.74 -29.08
CA LEU A 432 10.02 5.66 -28.90
C LEU A 432 9.51 6.82 -28.01
N SER A 433 8.21 7.07 -28.04
CA SER A 433 7.59 8.03 -27.12
C SER A 433 7.67 7.56 -25.66
N TYR A 434 7.46 8.47 -24.72
CA TYR A 434 7.36 8.14 -23.31
C TYR A 434 6.22 7.16 -23.05
N TYR A 435 5.02 7.42 -23.59
CA TYR A 435 3.86 6.54 -23.46
C TYR A 435 4.14 5.12 -23.97
N GLU A 436 4.78 4.97 -25.15
CA GLU A 436 5.10 3.64 -25.69
C GLU A 436 6.08 2.84 -24.82
N ASN A 437 7.06 3.52 -24.18
CA ASN A 437 7.95 2.88 -23.22
C ASN A 437 7.22 2.44 -21.94
N LEU A 438 6.30 3.26 -21.43
CA LEU A 438 5.50 2.89 -20.25
C LEU A 438 4.58 1.71 -20.55
N ARG A 439 3.91 1.75 -21.69
CA ARG A 439 3.07 0.65 -22.16
C ARG A 439 3.87 -0.66 -22.32
N ALA A 440 5.05 -0.60 -22.91
CA ALA A 440 5.94 -1.78 -23.03
C ALA A 440 6.35 -2.32 -21.66
N ALA A 441 6.60 -1.45 -20.69
CA ALA A 441 6.90 -1.85 -19.31
C ALA A 441 5.70 -2.49 -18.61
N SER A 442 4.50 -1.96 -18.82
CA SER A 442 3.27 -2.57 -18.30
C SER A 442 3.04 -3.95 -18.93
N CYS A 443 3.16 -4.09 -20.25
CA CYS A 443 3.09 -5.39 -20.92
C CYS A 443 4.10 -6.39 -20.33
N TRP A 444 5.34 -5.95 -20.09
CA TRP A 444 6.36 -6.79 -19.47
C TRP A 444 5.98 -7.23 -18.06
N SER A 445 5.45 -6.33 -17.23
CA SER A 445 5.02 -6.63 -15.87
C SER A 445 3.84 -7.62 -15.83
N ILE A 446 2.83 -7.44 -16.70
CA ILE A 446 1.69 -8.35 -16.82
C ILE A 446 2.15 -9.73 -17.30
N ALA A 447 3.02 -9.78 -18.31
CA ALA A 447 3.58 -11.04 -18.80
C ALA A 447 4.38 -11.78 -17.72
N ASP A 448 5.14 -11.06 -16.88
CA ASP A 448 5.88 -11.61 -15.74
C ASP A 448 4.93 -12.21 -14.69
N ASN A 449 3.83 -11.53 -14.36
CA ASN A 449 2.82 -12.07 -13.46
C ASN A 449 2.12 -13.29 -14.06
N MET A 450 1.65 -13.20 -15.31
CA MET A 450 0.97 -14.34 -16.00
C MET A 450 1.89 -15.55 -16.16
N ALA A 451 3.19 -15.34 -16.32
CA ALA A 451 4.17 -16.42 -16.41
C ALA A 451 4.29 -17.28 -15.14
N LYS A 452 3.73 -16.84 -14.03
CA LYS A 452 3.68 -17.60 -12.75
C LYS A 452 2.53 -18.61 -12.71
N LEU A 453 1.54 -18.49 -13.59
CA LEU A 453 0.36 -19.35 -13.61
C LEU A 453 0.73 -20.83 -13.66
N GLY A 454 0.18 -21.61 -12.74
CA GLY A 454 0.42 -23.06 -12.61
C GLY A 454 1.82 -23.43 -12.08
N LYS A 455 2.62 -22.45 -11.64
CA LYS A 455 3.96 -22.69 -11.07
C LYS A 455 3.93 -22.67 -9.55
N PRO A 456 4.95 -23.27 -8.90
CA PRO A 456 5.16 -23.11 -7.47
C PRO A 456 5.37 -21.64 -7.09
N THR A 457 4.86 -21.25 -5.92
CA THR A 457 5.05 -19.91 -5.34
C THR A 457 6.52 -19.69 -4.98
N ASP A 458 7.14 -18.64 -5.50
CA ASP A 458 8.50 -18.21 -5.10
C ASP A 458 8.41 -17.33 -3.84
N ARG A 459 8.55 -17.92 -2.67
CA ARG A 459 8.51 -17.21 -1.37
C ARG A 459 9.70 -16.29 -1.14
N SER A 460 10.70 -16.25 -2.03
CA SER A 460 11.80 -15.29 -1.96
C SER A 460 11.45 -13.91 -2.51
N GLU A 461 10.37 -13.78 -3.29
CA GLU A 461 9.88 -12.50 -3.80
C GLU A 461 9.37 -11.60 -2.67
N TRP A 462 9.55 -10.29 -2.84
CA TRP A 462 9.06 -9.27 -1.91
C TRP A 462 7.85 -8.54 -2.48
N GLY A 463 6.83 -8.30 -1.64
CA GLY A 463 5.66 -7.50 -2.02
C GLY A 463 5.94 -5.99 -2.10
N MET A 464 7.02 -5.52 -1.43
CA MET A 464 7.44 -4.12 -1.45
C MET A 464 8.91 -3.99 -1.79
N THR A 465 9.28 -2.89 -2.45
CA THR A 465 10.67 -2.56 -2.75
C THR A 465 11.41 -2.01 -1.53
N PRO A 466 12.75 -2.12 -1.46
CA PRO A 466 13.52 -1.63 -0.31
C PRO A 466 13.38 -0.15 0.03
N GLN A 467 13.06 0.69 -0.97
CA GLN A 467 12.84 2.13 -0.80
C GLN A 467 11.39 2.49 -0.45
N THR A 468 10.52 1.51 -0.25
CA THR A 468 9.14 1.73 0.21
C THR A 468 9.12 2.07 1.69
N ILE A 469 8.37 3.11 2.07
CA ILE A 469 8.16 3.51 3.47
C ILE A 469 6.85 2.92 3.93
N ASN A 470 6.89 1.65 4.22
CA ASN A 470 5.80 0.84 4.76
C ASN A 470 6.34 -0.50 5.28
N ALA A 471 5.44 -1.35 5.81
CA ALA A 471 5.67 -2.73 6.17
C ALA A 471 4.46 -3.56 5.70
N TYR A 472 4.53 -4.88 5.75
CA TYR A 472 3.38 -5.74 5.47
C TYR A 472 3.48 -7.10 6.14
N TYR A 473 2.31 -7.72 6.38
CA TYR A 473 2.14 -9.15 6.58
C TYR A 473 1.47 -9.77 5.35
N ASP A 474 2.01 -10.89 4.84
CA ASP A 474 1.38 -11.69 3.79
C ASP A 474 0.88 -13.02 4.38
N PRO A 475 -0.46 -13.25 4.44
CA PRO A 475 -1.03 -14.46 4.99
C PRO A 475 -0.71 -15.71 4.16
N THR A 476 -0.54 -15.61 2.84
CA THR A 476 -0.26 -16.75 1.96
C THR A 476 1.17 -17.25 2.06
N SER A 477 2.10 -16.40 2.48
CA SER A 477 3.50 -16.72 2.75
C SER A 477 3.81 -16.84 4.25
N ASN A 478 2.87 -16.46 5.12
CA ASN A 478 3.06 -16.31 6.56
C ASN A 478 4.32 -15.52 6.87
N GLU A 479 4.45 -14.33 6.28
CA GLU A 479 5.65 -13.51 6.34
C GLU A 479 5.37 -12.08 6.78
N ILE A 480 6.34 -11.49 7.49
CA ILE A 480 6.39 -10.06 7.82
C ILE A 480 7.58 -9.41 7.12
N CYS A 481 7.37 -8.23 6.54
CA CYS A 481 8.39 -7.54 5.77
C CYS A 481 8.55 -6.08 6.18
N PHE A 482 9.81 -5.66 6.38
CA PHE A 482 10.20 -4.30 6.75
C PHE A 482 11.25 -3.78 5.78
N PRO A 483 10.87 -3.04 4.72
CA PRO A 483 11.77 -2.43 3.76
C PRO A 483 12.80 -1.48 4.40
N ALA A 484 13.95 -1.30 3.77
CA ALA A 484 15.04 -0.49 4.31
C ALA A 484 14.63 0.97 4.60
N ALA A 485 13.74 1.54 3.79
CA ALA A 485 13.42 2.96 3.88
C ALA A 485 12.60 3.34 5.11
N ILE A 486 11.79 2.43 5.69
CA ILE A 486 11.07 2.72 6.94
C ILE A 486 12.00 2.64 8.17
N LEU A 487 13.15 1.96 8.06
CA LEU A 487 14.09 1.73 9.17
C LEU A 487 14.99 2.94 9.44
N GLN A 488 14.40 4.11 9.58
CA GLN A 488 15.02 5.41 9.83
C GLN A 488 14.19 6.25 10.82
N PRO A 489 14.77 7.28 11.48
CA PRO A 489 13.99 8.20 12.32
C PRO A 489 12.82 8.84 11.54
N PRO A 490 11.61 8.97 12.18
CA PRO A 490 11.33 8.70 13.59
C PRO A 490 10.97 7.24 13.90
N PHE A 491 10.86 6.33 12.92
CA PHE A 491 10.45 4.94 13.15
C PHE A 491 11.54 4.11 13.82
N PHE A 492 12.77 4.19 13.33
CA PHE A 492 13.92 3.51 13.91
C PHE A 492 15.09 4.49 14.05
N ASN A 493 15.52 4.74 15.27
CA ASN A 493 16.69 5.58 15.55
C ASN A 493 17.75 4.74 16.29
N PRO A 494 18.87 4.36 15.63
CA PRO A 494 19.90 3.55 16.26
C PRO A 494 20.60 4.20 17.45
N ASP A 495 20.45 5.51 17.63
CA ASP A 495 21.03 6.30 18.72
C ASP A 495 20.03 6.60 19.85
N ALA A 496 18.74 6.23 19.68
CA ALA A 496 17.71 6.41 20.70
C ALA A 496 17.74 5.28 21.74
N ASP A 497 17.10 5.56 22.88
CA ASP A 497 16.83 4.54 23.90
C ASP A 497 15.78 3.53 23.42
N ASP A 498 15.75 2.38 24.11
CA ASP A 498 14.86 1.29 23.75
C ASP A 498 13.38 1.68 23.77
N ALA A 499 12.95 2.50 24.75
CA ALA A 499 11.55 2.90 24.86
C ALA A 499 11.06 3.63 23.60
N VAL A 500 11.88 4.49 23.00
CA VAL A 500 11.56 5.19 21.76
C VAL A 500 11.46 4.21 20.58
N ASN A 501 12.45 3.31 20.44
CA ASN A 501 12.43 2.35 19.32
C ASN A 501 11.29 1.32 19.45
N TYR A 502 10.98 0.85 20.65
CA TYR A 502 9.82 -0.02 20.86
C TYR A 502 8.50 0.69 20.65
N GLY A 503 8.38 1.97 21.06
CA GLY A 503 7.16 2.77 20.84
C GLY A 503 6.91 3.17 19.39
N ALA A 504 7.96 3.17 18.56
CA ALA A 504 7.88 3.47 17.12
C ALA A 504 7.89 2.18 16.29
N ILE A 505 9.07 1.77 15.77
CA ILE A 505 9.18 0.60 14.90
C ILE A 505 8.78 -0.70 15.62
N GLY A 506 8.91 -0.77 16.93
CA GLY A 506 8.46 -1.93 17.70
C GLY A 506 6.95 -2.13 17.60
N VAL A 507 6.17 -1.04 17.73
CA VAL A 507 4.70 -1.12 17.53
C VAL A 507 4.38 -1.51 16.10
N VAL A 508 5.09 -0.99 15.08
CA VAL A 508 4.90 -1.40 13.68
C VAL A 508 5.18 -2.89 13.48
N ILE A 509 6.26 -3.41 14.06
CA ILE A 509 6.59 -4.85 14.00
C ILE A 509 5.49 -5.70 14.67
N GLY A 510 5.03 -5.29 15.85
CA GLY A 510 3.95 -5.97 16.56
C GLY A 510 2.62 -5.90 15.80
N HIS A 511 2.35 -4.79 15.11
CA HIS A 511 1.21 -4.59 14.21
C HIS A 511 1.23 -5.63 13.08
N GLU A 512 2.34 -5.75 12.34
CA GLU A 512 2.46 -6.74 11.27
C GLU A 512 2.36 -8.18 11.79
N MET A 513 2.92 -8.47 12.96
CA MET A 513 2.73 -9.78 13.60
C MET A 513 1.28 -10.05 13.96
N SER A 514 0.55 -9.03 14.41
CA SER A 514 -0.87 -9.13 14.79
C SER A 514 -1.76 -9.41 13.58
N HIS A 515 -1.40 -8.96 12.38
CA HIS A 515 -2.11 -9.32 11.15
C HIS A 515 -2.11 -10.83 10.88
N GLY A 516 -1.15 -11.58 11.38
CA GLY A 516 -1.21 -13.05 11.35
C GLY A 516 -2.40 -13.65 12.13
N PHE A 517 -3.02 -12.86 13.01
CA PHE A 517 -4.04 -13.29 13.95
C PHE A 517 -5.26 -12.35 13.99
N ASP A 518 -5.36 -11.37 13.08
CA ASP A 518 -6.49 -10.47 12.95
C ASP A 518 -7.74 -11.17 12.36
N ASP A 519 -8.77 -10.42 12.02
CA ASP A 519 -10.03 -10.93 11.50
C ASP A 519 -9.87 -11.74 10.19
N GLN A 520 -8.84 -11.45 9.38
CA GLN A 520 -8.54 -12.13 8.13
C GLN A 520 -7.35 -13.09 8.25
N GLY A 521 -6.24 -12.64 8.84
CA GLY A 521 -5.04 -13.45 8.97
C GLY A 521 -5.24 -14.73 9.78
N ARG A 522 -6.14 -14.70 10.79
CA ARG A 522 -6.51 -15.89 11.57
C ARG A 522 -7.09 -17.03 10.73
N LEU A 523 -7.57 -16.75 9.52
CA LEU A 523 -8.13 -17.76 8.61
C LEU A 523 -7.05 -18.61 7.92
N PHE A 524 -5.79 -18.21 8.03
CA PHE A 524 -4.65 -18.89 7.40
C PHE A 524 -3.81 -19.64 8.43
N ASP A 525 -3.39 -20.84 8.07
CA ASP A 525 -2.50 -21.66 8.90
C ASP A 525 -1.02 -21.21 8.79
N LYS A 526 -0.13 -21.93 9.50
CA LYS A 526 1.31 -21.68 9.50
C LYS A 526 2.00 -21.85 8.14
N ASN A 527 1.37 -22.52 7.19
CA ASN A 527 1.89 -22.74 5.84
C ASN A 527 1.36 -21.72 4.83
N GLY A 528 0.45 -20.83 5.26
CA GLY A 528 -0.20 -19.84 4.42
C GLY A 528 -1.44 -20.36 3.69
N ASN A 529 -2.00 -21.50 4.10
CA ASN A 529 -3.22 -22.02 3.55
C ASN A 529 -4.43 -21.55 4.35
N LYS A 530 -5.52 -21.16 3.66
CA LYS A 530 -6.79 -20.84 4.28
C LYS A 530 -7.43 -22.14 4.82
N VAL A 531 -7.24 -22.38 6.10
CA VAL A 531 -7.71 -23.55 6.84
C VAL A 531 -8.25 -23.12 8.18
N ASN A 532 -9.45 -23.55 8.51
CA ASN A 532 -9.98 -23.30 9.86
C ASN A 532 -9.24 -24.16 10.89
N TRP A 533 -8.40 -23.50 11.71
CA TRP A 533 -7.61 -24.12 12.77
C TRP A 533 -8.06 -23.68 14.16
N TRP A 534 -9.05 -22.79 14.24
CA TRP A 534 -9.66 -22.32 15.49
C TRP A 534 -10.80 -23.25 15.93
N THR A 535 -11.05 -23.32 17.23
CA THR A 535 -12.32 -23.87 17.70
C THR A 535 -13.45 -22.86 17.44
N ALA A 536 -14.67 -23.35 17.27
CA ALA A 536 -15.83 -22.46 17.05
C ALA A 536 -16.05 -21.50 18.24
N GLU A 537 -15.76 -21.96 19.48
CA GLU A 537 -15.87 -21.14 20.68
C GLU A 537 -14.82 -20.02 20.70
N ASP A 538 -13.57 -20.32 20.39
CA ASP A 538 -12.50 -19.31 20.33
C ASP A 538 -12.76 -18.29 19.24
N ALA A 539 -13.23 -18.72 18.07
CA ALA A 539 -13.61 -17.82 16.98
C ALA A 539 -14.72 -16.86 17.40
N ALA A 540 -15.77 -17.35 18.09
CA ALA A 540 -16.86 -16.52 18.59
C ALA A 540 -16.38 -15.49 19.62
N LYS A 541 -15.48 -15.88 20.54
CA LYS A 541 -14.91 -14.97 21.54
C LYS A 541 -14.02 -13.91 20.90
N PHE A 542 -13.25 -14.28 19.87
CA PHE A 542 -12.48 -13.32 19.08
C PHE A 542 -13.40 -12.30 18.39
N ASP A 543 -14.47 -12.78 17.73
CA ASP A 543 -15.42 -11.91 17.04
C ASP A 543 -16.13 -10.95 18.01
N GLU A 544 -16.46 -11.40 19.21
CA GLU A 544 -17.00 -10.54 20.28
C GLU A 544 -16.02 -9.40 20.61
N LYS A 545 -14.74 -9.72 20.84
CA LYS A 545 -13.70 -8.73 21.12
C LYS A 545 -13.44 -7.78 19.94
N ALA A 546 -13.36 -8.30 18.73
CA ALA A 546 -13.22 -7.49 17.51
C ALA A 546 -14.40 -6.52 17.34
N ASN A 547 -15.63 -6.96 17.65
CA ASN A 547 -16.82 -6.09 17.59
C ASN A 547 -16.79 -4.95 18.64
N VAL A 548 -16.13 -5.12 19.78
CA VAL A 548 -15.90 -4.02 20.72
C VAL A 548 -15.03 -2.95 20.05
N LEU A 549 -13.94 -3.35 19.39
CA LEU A 549 -13.09 -2.42 18.63
C LEU A 549 -13.88 -1.71 17.51
N VAL A 550 -14.65 -2.47 16.72
CA VAL A 550 -15.52 -1.88 15.69
C VAL A 550 -16.39 -0.77 16.29
N SER A 551 -17.10 -1.06 17.39
CA SER A 551 -17.97 -0.08 18.04
C SER A 551 -17.23 1.16 18.54
N GLN A 552 -16.01 0.98 19.07
CA GLN A 552 -15.18 2.09 19.55
C GLN A 552 -14.77 3.06 18.43
N PHE A 553 -14.54 2.56 17.20
CA PHE A 553 -14.22 3.40 16.06
C PHE A 553 -15.46 3.96 15.38
N ASP A 554 -16.58 3.24 15.32
CA ASP A 554 -17.88 3.75 14.80
C ASP A 554 -18.43 4.97 15.58
N GLU A 555 -18.01 5.15 16.85
CA GLU A 555 -18.35 6.32 17.65
C GLU A 555 -17.68 7.61 17.16
N VAL A 556 -16.58 7.51 16.41
CA VAL A 556 -15.75 8.65 16.02
C VAL A 556 -16.40 9.44 14.89
N GLU A 557 -16.63 10.71 15.10
CA GLU A 557 -17.02 11.67 14.07
C GLU A 557 -15.75 12.28 13.44
N ILE A 558 -15.52 12.00 12.16
CA ILE A 558 -14.36 12.47 11.41
C ILE A 558 -14.54 13.92 10.93
N LEU A 559 -15.72 14.19 10.38
CA LEU A 559 -16.20 15.51 9.94
C LEU A 559 -17.68 15.62 10.30
N PRO A 560 -18.25 16.83 10.36
CA PRO A 560 -19.67 16.98 10.66
C PRO A 560 -20.56 16.08 9.78
N GLY A 561 -21.20 15.09 10.41
CA GLY A 561 -22.06 14.11 9.71
C GLY A 561 -21.33 12.93 9.04
N LEU A 562 -20.00 12.87 9.09
CA LEU A 562 -19.21 11.74 8.59
C LEU A 562 -18.56 10.99 9.75
N LYS A 563 -18.92 9.75 9.95
CA LYS A 563 -18.31 8.86 10.94
C LYS A 563 -17.27 7.95 10.33
N ALA A 564 -16.34 7.48 11.16
CA ALA A 564 -15.45 6.39 10.81
C ALA A 564 -16.22 5.09 10.57
N ASP A 565 -15.66 4.18 9.78
CA ASP A 565 -16.17 2.82 9.57
C ASP A 565 -15.26 1.83 10.30
N GLY A 566 -15.68 1.46 11.52
CA GLY A 566 -14.95 0.52 12.35
C GLY A 566 -14.89 -0.89 11.74
N ARG A 567 -15.90 -1.26 10.91
CA ARG A 567 -15.90 -2.57 10.24
C ARG A 567 -14.90 -2.61 9.09
N LEU A 568 -14.80 -1.56 8.30
CA LEU A 568 -13.78 -1.44 7.25
C LEU A 568 -12.37 -1.49 7.83
N THR A 569 -12.16 -0.84 8.97
CA THR A 569 -10.83 -0.63 9.56
C THR A 569 -10.45 -1.63 10.66
N VAL A 570 -11.28 -2.64 10.94
CA VAL A 570 -11.10 -3.54 12.11
C VAL A 570 -9.76 -4.28 12.11
N GLY A 571 -9.31 -4.79 10.97
CA GLY A 571 -8.03 -5.51 10.88
C GLY A 571 -6.84 -4.64 11.28
N GLU A 572 -6.82 -3.41 10.76
CA GLU A 572 -5.79 -2.42 11.08
C GLU A 572 -5.84 -1.98 12.55
N ASN A 573 -7.05 -1.81 13.09
CA ASN A 573 -7.23 -1.46 14.49
C ASN A 573 -6.81 -2.60 15.44
N ILE A 574 -7.02 -3.87 15.04
CA ILE A 574 -6.49 -5.05 15.75
C ILE A 574 -4.96 -5.06 15.69
N GLY A 575 -4.38 -4.75 14.52
CA GLY A 575 -2.94 -4.61 14.33
C GLY A 575 -2.34 -3.57 15.27
N ASP A 576 -2.91 -2.37 15.35
CA ASP A 576 -2.45 -1.31 16.27
C ASP A 576 -2.57 -1.71 17.74
N HIS A 577 -3.70 -2.30 18.12
CA HIS A 577 -3.93 -2.75 19.49
C HIS A 577 -2.91 -3.83 19.89
N GLY A 578 -2.72 -4.84 19.05
CA GLY A 578 -1.74 -5.89 19.26
C GLY A 578 -0.31 -5.35 19.28
N GLY A 579 0.01 -4.48 18.33
CA GLY A 579 1.31 -3.82 18.23
C GLY A 579 1.71 -3.08 19.49
N LEU A 580 0.79 -2.26 20.04
CA LEU A 580 0.99 -1.54 21.30
C LEU A 580 1.22 -2.49 22.48
N SER A 581 0.37 -3.51 22.63
CA SER A 581 0.44 -4.48 23.72
C SER A 581 1.76 -5.27 23.73
N ILE A 582 2.10 -5.82 22.56
CA ILE A 582 3.29 -6.66 22.36
C ILE A 582 4.56 -5.84 22.52
N ALA A 583 4.64 -4.66 21.90
CA ALA A 583 5.81 -3.81 21.94
C ALA A 583 6.06 -3.24 23.34
N TYR A 584 5.02 -2.89 24.09
CA TYR A 584 5.16 -2.45 25.47
C TYR A 584 5.74 -3.56 26.36
N SER A 585 5.22 -4.78 26.25
CA SER A 585 5.72 -5.94 27.00
C SER A 585 7.17 -6.28 26.65
N ALA A 586 7.52 -6.19 25.36
CA ALA A 586 8.90 -6.42 24.89
C ALA A 586 9.86 -5.35 25.41
N MET A 587 9.44 -4.07 25.41
CA MET A 587 10.20 -2.95 25.99
C MET A 587 10.48 -3.18 27.46
N GLU A 588 9.45 -3.47 28.26
CA GLU A 588 9.60 -3.71 29.71
C GLU A 588 10.65 -4.78 30.01
N LYS A 589 10.65 -5.88 29.23
CA LYS A 589 11.67 -6.92 29.37
C LYS A 589 13.06 -6.45 28.96
N ALA A 590 13.16 -5.70 27.88
CA ALA A 590 14.44 -5.21 27.38
C ALA A 590 15.12 -4.30 28.40
N ILE A 591 14.36 -3.40 29.04
CA ILE A 591 14.91 -2.43 30.02
C ILE A 591 14.97 -2.95 31.46
N GLN A 592 14.37 -4.11 31.76
CA GLN A 592 14.23 -4.63 33.13
C GLN A 592 15.54 -4.65 33.92
N LYS A 593 16.63 -5.10 33.28
CA LYS A 593 17.95 -5.23 33.95
C LYS A 593 18.67 -3.89 34.14
N ASN A 594 18.45 -2.95 33.24
CA ASN A 594 19.10 -1.65 33.19
C ASN A 594 18.08 -0.56 32.90
N ARG A 595 17.05 -0.45 33.77
CA ARG A 595 15.99 0.52 33.59
C ARG A 595 16.55 1.94 33.63
N PRO A 596 16.42 2.74 32.56
CA PRO A 596 16.87 4.13 32.55
C PRO A 596 16.03 4.98 33.51
N GLY A 597 16.64 6.04 34.04
CA GLY A 597 15.90 7.11 34.73
C GLY A 597 15.13 7.99 33.73
N LEU A 598 14.74 9.17 34.19
CA LEU A 598 14.11 10.17 33.31
C LEU A 598 15.10 10.59 32.20
N ILE A 599 14.62 10.60 30.98
CA ILE A 599 15.29 11.17 29.80
C ILE A 599 14.40 12.30 29.29
N ASP A 600 14.94 13.49 29.12
CA ASP A 600 14.18 14.68 28.70
C ASP A 600 12.97 14.99 29.63
N GLY A 601 13.01 14.53 30.88
CA GLY A 601 11.94 14.70 31.86
C GLY A 601 10.85 13.63 31.82
N PHE A 602 10.94 12.63 30.94
CA PHE A 602 9.96 11.54 30.76
C PHE A 602 10.48 10.21 31.24
N THR A 603 9.56 9.38 31.77
CA THR A 603 9.82 7.98 32.09
C THR A 603 9.92 7.13 30.81
N PRO A 604 10.50 5.92 30.85
CA PRO A 604 10.50 5.02 29.67
C PRO A 604 9.09 4.78 29.11
N GLU A 605 8.10 4.58 29.96
CA GLU A 605 6.70 4.35 29.54
C GLU A 605 6.14 5.58 28.81
N GLN A 606 6.38 6.77 29.34
CA GLN A 606 5.96 8.01 28.67
C GLN A 606 6.65 8.16 27.33
N ARG A 607 7.95 7.87 27.24
CA ARG A 607 8.72 7.93 25.99
C ARG A 607 8.21 6.93 24.95
N PHE A 608 7.81 5.73 25.38
CA PHE A 608 7.17 4.74 24.52
C PHE A 608 5.90 5.29 23.84
N TYR A 609 4.96 5.80 24.64
CA TYR A 609 3.71 6.33 24.09
C TYR A 609 3.90 7.63 23.30
N LEU A 610 4.82 8.51 23.71
CA LEU A 610 5.17 9.70 22.93
C LEU A 610 5.72 9.31 21.56
N SER A 611 6.62 8.34 21.50
CA SER A 611 7.18 7.86 20.23
C SER A 611 6.08 7.29 19.32
N TYR A 612 5.14 6.52 19.87
CA TYR A 612 3.96 6.07 19.13
C TYR A 612 3.13 7.22 18.58
N GLY A 613 2.84 8.24 19.39
CA GLY A 613 2.12 9.43 18.91
C GLY A 613 2.85 10.14 17.77
N ILE A 614 4.17 10.34 17.92
CA ILE A 614 5.01 11.10 16.97
C ILE A 614 5.10 10.41 15.60
N VAL A 615 5.15 9.08 15.52
CA VAL A 615 5.17 8.40 14.21
C VAL A 615 3.89 8.60 13.41
N TRP A 616 2.78 8.93 14.08
CA TRP A 616 1.49 9.27 13.46
C TRP A 616 1.27 10.77 13.24
N ALA A 617 2.24 11.65 13.62
CA ALA A 617 2.09 13.07 13.39
C ALA A 617 1.75 13.40 11.93
N THR A 618 0.64 14.10 11.70
CA THR A 618 0.19 14.45 10.34
C THR A 618 -0.74 15.67 10.35
N ASN A 619 -0.67 16.44 9.28
CA ASN A 619 -1.67 17.43 8.87
C ASN A 619 -2.39 16.90 7.63
N ILE A 620 -3.72 17.05 7.54
CA ILE A 620 -4.53 16.46 6.49
C ILE A 620 -5.68 17.40 6.11
N ARG A 621 -6.05 17.44 4.80
CA ARG A 621 -7.19 18.21 4.29
C ARG A 621 -8.51 17.48 4.54
N ASP A 622 -9.60 18.24 4.72
CA ASP A 622 -10.92 17.63 4.96
C ASP A 622 -11.38 16.76 3.78
N ALA A 623 -11.15 17.17 2.54
CA ALA A 623 -11.45 16.35 1.36
C ALA A 623 -10.69 15.01 1.38
N GLU A 624 -9.44 15.01 1.84
CA GLU A 624 -8.65 13.78 1.99
C GLU A 624 -9.12 12.93 3.17
N LYS A 625 -9.57 13.54 4.29
CA LYS A 625 -10.20 12.81 5.39
C LYS A 625 -11.45 12.07 4.90
N GLU A 626 -12.31 12.77 4.14
CA GLU A 626 -13.51 12.16 3.58
C GLU A 626 -13.18 11.00 2.65
N ARG A 627 -12.22 11.20 1.73
CA ARG A 627 -11.77 10.17 0.80
C ARG A 627 -11.22 8.94 1.52
N LEU A 628 -10.31 9.13 2.48
CA LEU A 628 -9.71 8.02 3.23
C LEU A 628 -10.75 7.29 4.09
N THR A 629 -11.70 7.98 4.70
CA THR A 629 -12.76 7.34 5.49
C THR A 629 -13.61 6.38 4.67
N LYS A 630 -13.77 6.65 3.35
CA LYS A 630 -14.53 5.79 2.44
C LYS A 630 -13.70 4.66 1.83
N LEU A 631 -12.39 4.87 1.60
CA LEU A 631 -11.58 4.01 0.74
C LEU A 631 -10.41 3.31 1.45
N ASP A 632 -10.00 3.77 2.62
CA ASP A 632 -8.82 3.25 3.30
C ASP A 632 -9.22 2.30 4.43
N VAL A 633 -8.59 1.14 4.45
CA VAL A 633 -8.76 0.15 5.54
C VAL A 633 -8.09 0.61 6.85
N HIS A 634 -7.30 1.69 6.80
CA HIS A 634 -6.65 2.29 7.97
C HIS A 634 -7.50 3.43 8.54
N SER A 635 -7.63 3.46 9.86
CA SER A 635 -8.16 4.61 10.57
C SER A 635 -7.25 5.84 10.41
N LEU A 636 -7.81 7.06 10.50
CA LEU A 636 -7.00 8.28 10.47
C LEU A 636 -6.03 8.31 11.67
N ALA A 637 -4.88 8.95 11.48
CA ALA A 637 -3.76 8.97 12.43
C ALA A 637 -4.17 9.34 13.87
N GLU A 638 -4.98 10.38 14.03
CA GLU A 638 -5.52 10.80 15.33
C GLU A 638 -6.30 9.67 16.01
N ASN A 639 -7.11 8.93 15.26
CA ASN A 639 -7.94 7.87 15.80
C ASN A 639 -7.11 6.61 16.10
N ARG A 640 -6.11 6.29 15.29
CA ARG A 640 -5.14 5.21 15.58
C ARG A 640 -4.46 5.44 16.93
N VAL A 641 -4.17 6.69 17.29
CA VAL A 641 -3.56 7.06 18.58
C VAL A 641 -4.61 7.13 19.67
N ASN A 642 -5.58 8.03 19.59
CA ASN A 642 -6.47 8.34 20.70
C ASN A 642 -7.43 7.20 21.02
N VAL A 643 -8.03 6.53 20.01
CA VAL A 643 -9.01 5.46 20.28
C VAL A 643 -8.30 4.21 20.81
N SER A 644 -7.15 3.84 20.20
CA SER A 644 -6.39 2.65 20.62
C SER A 644 -5.87 2.79 22.05
N LEU A 645 -5.26 3.94 22.40
CA LEU A 645 -4.65 4.15 23.73
C LEU A 645 -5.65 4.13 24.87
N ARG A 646 -6.93 4.44 24.63
CA ARG A 646 -8.01 4.36 25.63
C ARG A 646 -8.29 2.93 26.12
N ASN A 647 -7.67 1.92 25.55
CA ASN A 647 -7.79 0.52 25.98
C ASN A 647 -6.65 0.07 26.94
N PHE A 648 -5.62 0.90 27.20
CA PHE A 648 -4.42 0.49 27.92
C PHE A 648 -4.30 1.12 29.31
N GLN A 649 -4.34 0.29 30.37
CA GLN A 649 -4.11 0.74 31.74
C GLN A 649 -2.69 1.32 31.91
N THR A 650 -1.68 0.72 31.25
CA THR A 650 -0.29 1.18 31.29
C THR A 650 -0.12 2.59 30.71
N PHE A 651 -0.94 2.97 29.75
CA PHE A 651 -1.01 4.36 29.25
C PHE A 651 -1.62 5.30 30.31
N PHE A 652 -2.70 4.88 30.97
CA PHE A 652 -3.30 5.67 32.02
C PHE A 652 -2.34 5.90 33.19
N ASP A 653 -1.62 4.86 33.59
CA ASP A 653 -0.63 4.93 34.67
C ASP A 653 0.54 5.87 34.31
N ALA A 654 1.00 5.79 33.05
CA ALA A 654 2.10 6.63 32.58
C ALA A 654 1.79 8.14 32.57
N PHE A 655 0.54 8.51 32.27
CA PHE A 655 0.13 9.92 32.16
C PHE A 655 -0.84 10.38 33.27
N GLY A 656 -1.12 9.53 34.25
CA GLY A 656 -2.00 9.87 35.38
C GLY A 656 -3.46 10.07 34.99
N ILE A 657 -3.92 9.37 33.95
CA ILE A 657 -5.30 9.44 33.43
C ILE A 657 -6.24 8.68 34.38
N LYS A 658 -7.37 9.27 34.68
CA LYS A 658 -8.32 8.75 35.67
C LYS A 658 -9.77 8.92 35.19
N GLU A 659 -10.70 8.28 35.88
CA GLU A 659 -12.12 8.40 35.63
C GLU A 659 -12.55 9.88 35.57
N GLY A 660 -13.30 10.21 34.51
CA GLY A 660 -13.75 11.56 34.19
C GLY A 660 -12.88 12.31 33.19
N ASP A 661 -11.65 11.81 32.88
CA ASP A 661 -10.83 12.37 31.81
C ASP A 661 -11.32 11.89 30.44
N PRO A 662 -11.25 12.74 29.37
CA PRO A 662 -11.66 12.35 28.01
C PRO A 662 -10.93 11.13 27.45
N MET A 663 -9.65 10.96 27.79
CA MET A 663 -8.87 9.78 27.36
C MET A 663 -9.10 8.54 28.22
N TYR A 664 -9.88 8.62 29.30
CA TYR A 664 -10.22 7.47 30.12
C TYR A 664 -11.33 6.63 29.49
N ARG A 665 -11.22 5.32 29.57
CA ARG A 665 -12.27 4.34 29.25
C ARG A 665 -12.38 3.34 30.40
N PRO A 666 -13.58 3.09 30.93
CA PRO A 666 -13.79 2.09 31.99
C PRO A 666 -13.30 0.70 31.56
N GLU A 667 -12.77 -0.09 32.49
CA GLU A 667 -12.26 -1.43 32.19
C GLU A 667 -13.28 -2.33 31.51
N SER A 668 -14.58 -2.21 31.89
CA SER A 668 -15.65 -2.97 31.28
C SER A 668 -15.93 -2.64 29.81
N GLU A 669 -15.42 -1.54 29.30
CA GLU A 669 -15.56 -1.08 27.91
C GLU A 669 -14.26 -1.21 27.12
N ARG A 670 -13.16 -1.62 27.77
CA ARG A 670 -11.87 -1.86 27.11
C ARG A 670 -11.87 -3.23 26.46
N VAL A 671 -11.05 -3.33 25.41
CA VAL A 671 -10.82 -4.59 24.74
C VAL A 671 -9.38 -5.06 24.97
N HIS A 672 -9.22 -6.34 25.19
CA HIS A 672 -7.93 -7.03 25.28
C HIS A 672 -8.01 -8.24 24.34
N ILE A 673 -7.34 -8.15 23.19
CA ILE A 673 -7.29 -9.23 22.20
C ILE A 673 -6.02 -10.04 22.41
N TRP A 674 -4.85 -9.36 22.38
CA TRP A 674 -3.52 -9.97 22.53
C TRP A 674 -2.77 -9.46 23.74
#